data_9a54962ba0f003333ae233b2bbae963a
#
_entry.id   9a54962ba0f003333ae233b2bbae963a
#
_cell.length_a   1.000
_cell.length_b   1.000
_cell.length_c   1.000
_cell.angle_alpha   90.00
_cell.angle_beta   90.00
_cell.angle_gamma   90.00
#
_symmetry.space_group_name_H-M   'P 1'
#
loop_
_entity.id
_entity.type
_entity.pdbx_description
1 polymer ?
#
loop_
_entity_poly.entity_id
_entity_poly.type
_entity_poly.pdbx_seq_one_letter_code
_entity_poly.pdbx_strand_id
1 'polypeptide(L)'
;MEADVADLGTLPRLLLRNAREFGDRPAIREKDRGIWQTWTWRQYHDQVHDFALGLAALGFRRGDRLSVIGDNRPRLYAAQLAVQCLGGVSVAVYQDSIAKELAYVWNHAEVSVIVAEDQEQVDKILALRPELPALRVVIYDDPRGMTAYRHDWLKSYQDVQEAGRTFGAEHRGYFEAETDKGAPDDVAIVCYTSGTTGHPKGAMITHANAIAVADVFCREAHVVPEDTSLAYLPMAWAGDATYTLFASLVAGFCTNCPESPETVQRDLRELGPTTVLAPPRIWENMLTAVQVRAADATPLKRHTFNYFRSAAERAEILRSDGKPVPAGLRLATTLGEFFVYGPVRDQLGLRQAKWALTGGAPLGPDTFRFFRSIGVNLKQVYGSTETSGLVSLQPDTEANPTSAGRPVPGIEVKIADRGEVLVRGCSVFKGYLKNEDATREVIDPEGWFHTGDAGFIDPRGHLVIIDRAKDVGALADGTPFAPQFIENKLKFSPFIREAVAFGNERPFVAAMIAIDLSTVGNWAERRGLAYTSYNDLSQKAEVRELIADEIRKGNETLPEATKIRRFLLLTKDLEADDAEMTRTRKVRRKFVAEKYAAVIDAFYSGGHEVELATTITYEDGRQASIQSRARIEDVERAAAHV
;
A
#
# COMPACT_ATOMS: atom_id res chain seq x y z
N MET A 1 -29.36 -0.83 22.98
CA MET A 1 -28.38 -1.92 23.15
C MET A 1 -27.82 -2.17 21.76
N GLU A 2 -26.70 -1.53 21.46
CA GLU A 2 -25.98 -1.81 20.21
C GLU A 2 -25.51 -3.25 20.30
N ALA A 3 -25.98 -4.09 19.36
CA ALA A 3 -25.44 -5.45 19.23
C ALA A 3 -23.91 -5.31 19.04
N ASP A 4 -23.14 -6.08 19.79
CA ASP A 4 -21.69 -6.09 19.59
C ASP A 4 -21.45 -6.47 18.12
N VAL A 5 -20.63 -5.67 17.43
CA VAL A 5 -20.35 -5.87 16.00
C VAL A 5 -19.83 -7.29 15.73
N ALA A 6 -19.11 -7.87 16.69
CA ALA A 6 -18.66 -9.25 16.66
C ALA A 6 -19.81 -10.27 16.62
N ASP A 7 -20.95 -9.97 17.26
CA ASP A 7 -22.11 -10.89 17.31
C ASP A 7 -22.82 -11.04 15.96
N LEU A 8 -22.62 -10.09 15.03
CA LEU A 8 -23.18 -10.15 13.68
C LEU A 8 -22.46 -11.20 12.81
N GLY A 9 -21.22 -11.48 13.07
CA GLY A 9 -20.44 -12.61 12.56
C GLY A 9 -20.04 -12.56 11.09
N THR A 10 -20.71 -11.80 10.21
CA THR A 10 -20.36 -11.71 8.78
C THR A 10 -20.46 -10.29 8.23
N LEU A 11 -19.63 -9.93 7.24
CA LEU A 11 -19.67 -8.64 6.55
C LEU A 11 -21.03 -8.35 5.87
N PRO A 12 -21.70 -9.34 5.23
CA PRO A 12 -23.06 -9.15 4.75
C PRO A 12 -24.06 -8.69 5.81
N ARG A 13 -24.04 -9.27 7.01
CA ARG A 13 -24.94 -8.85 8.10
C ARG A 13 -24.65 -7.43 8.60
N LEU A 14 -23.37 -6.97 8.53
CA LEU A 14 -23.02 -5.58 8.79
C LEU A 14 -23.63 -4.64 7.74
N LEU A 15 -23.64 -5.01 6.46
CA LEU A 15 -24.32 -4.25 5.41
C LEU A 15 -25.82 -4.11 5.70
N LEU A 16 -26.49 -5.23 6.08
CA LEU A 16 -27.90 -5.22 6.46
C LEU A 16 -28.18 -4.32 7.67
N ARG A 17 -27.32 -4.37 8.70
CA ARG A 17 -27.38 -3.46 9.86
C ARG A 17 -27.27 -2.02 9.41
N ASN A 18 -26.26 -1.68 8.62
CA ASN A 18 -26.01 -0.31 8.19
C ASN A 18 -27.16 0.25 7.34
N ALA A 19 -27.76 -0.59 6.46
CA ALA A 19 -28.92 -0.19 5.69
C ALA A 19 -30.14 0.16 6.57
N ARG A 20 -30.29 -0.51 7.72
CA ARG A 20 -31.37 -0.24 8.69
C ARG A 20 -31.06 0.99 9.57
N GLU A 21 -29.84 1.06 10.12
CA GLU A 21 -29.48 2.04 11.14
C GLU A 21 -29.05 3.37 10.52
N PHE A 22 -28.34 3.34 9.39
CA PHE A 22 -27.78 4.49 8.71
C PHE A 22 -28.39 4.76 7.34
N GLY A 23 -29.56 4.19 7.04
CA GLY A 23 -30.17 4.07 5.70
C GLY A 23 -29.99 5.27 4.76
N ASP A 24 -30.25 6.49 5.23
CA ASP A 24 -30.19 7.70 4.41
C ASP A 24 -28.82 8.41 4.47
N ARG A 25 -27.86 7.91 5.27
CA ARG A 25 -26.50 8.47 5.32
C ARG A 25 -25.68 8.00 4.12
N PRO A 26 -24.72 8.82 3.63
CA PRO A 26 -23.78 8.39 2.60
C PRO A 26 -22.99 7.15 3.01
N ALA A 27 -22.97 6.12 2.17
CA ALA A 27 -22.18 4.91 2.36
C ALA A 27 -20.93 4.91 1.50
N ILE A 28 -21.13 5.17 0.20
CA ILE A 28 -20.05 5.17 -0.77
C ILE A 28 -20.34 6.22 -1.85
N ARG A 29 -19.27 6.85 -2.33
CA ARG A 29 -19.31 7.84 -3.41
C ARG A 29 -18.27 7.50 -4.46
N GLU A 30 -18.53 7.91 -5.68
CA GLU A 30 -17.51 8.01 -6.71
C GLU A 30 -17.53 9.39 -7.33
N LYS A 31 -16.39 9.83 -7.84
CA LYS A 31 -16.32 11.02 -8.64
C LYS A 31 -16.38 10.62 -10.11
N ASP A 32 -17.40 11.12 -10.82
CA ASP A 32 -17.55 10.96 -12.27
C ASP A 32 -17.73 12.33 -12.91
N ARG A 33 -16.90 12.63 -13.93
CA ARG A 33 -16.88 13.92 -14.64
C ARG A 33 -16.87 15.14 -13.72
N GLY A 34 -16.05 15.05 -12.66
CA GLY A 34 -15.87 16.10 -11.68
C GLY A 34 -16.99 16.22 -10.64
N ILE A 35 -18.00 15.34 -10.64
CA ILE A 35 -19.16 15.40 -9.74
C ILE A 35 -19.21 14.15 -8.86
N TRP A 36 -19.31 14.35 -7.54
CA TRP A 36 -19.48 13.26 -6.58
C TRP A 36 -20.89 12.64 -6.68
N GLN A 37 -20.96 11.40 -7.14
CA GLN A 37 -22.15 10.56 -7.13
C GLN A 37 -22.22 9.83 -5.79
N THR A 38 -23.38 9.82 -5.14
CA THR A 38 -23.51 9.30 -3.77
C THR A 38 -24.54 8.19 -3.73
N TRP A 39 -24.16 7.06 -3.13
CA TRP A 39 -25.10 6.05 -2.66
C TRP A 39 -25.20 6.12 -1.15
N THR A 40 -26.45 6.15 -0.65
CA THR A 40 -26.73 5.96 0.78
C THR A 40 -26.57 4.49 1.17
N TRP A 41 -26.52 4.19 2.47
CA TRP A 41 -26.43 2.80 2.94
C TRP A 41 -27.59 1.95 2.42
N ARG A 42 -28.79 2.51 2.32
CA ARG A 42 -29.96 1.82 1.71
C ARG A 42 -29.74 1.56 0.23
N GLN A 43 -29.31 2.55 -0.52
CA GLN A 43 -29.02 2.40 -1.95
C GLN A 43 -27.86 1.44 -2.18
N TYR A 44 -26.81 1.50 -1.35
CA TYR A 44 -25.70 0.57 -1.44
C TYR A 44 -26.14 -0.89 -1.20
N HIS A 45 -26.98 -1.11 -0.19
CA HIS A 45 -27.62 -2.41 0.02
C HIS A 45 -28.41 -2.87 -1.20
N ASP A 46 -29.26 -1.99 -1.79
CA ASP A 46 -30.08 -2.35 -2.94
C ASP A 46 -29.21 -2.70 -4.17
N GLN A 47 -28.10 -2.01 -4.39
CA GLN A 47 -27.12 -2.34 -5.43
C GLN A 47 -26.52 -3.75 -5.20
N VAL A 48 -26.12 -4.06 -3.98
CA VAL A 48 -25.59 -5.37 -3.60
C VAL A 48 -26.64 -6.46 -3.73
N HIS A 49 -27.86 -6.21 -3.26
CA HIS A 49 -29.00 -7.13 -3.33
C HIS A 49 -29.32 -7.52 -4.77
N ASP A 50 -29.55 -6.53 -5.66
CA ASP A 50 -29.90 -6.79 -7.05
C ASP A 50 -28.79 -7.52 -7.80
N PHE A 51 -27.54 -7.16 -7.53
CA PHE A 51 -26.39 -7.80 -8.16
C PHE A 51 -26.18 -9.24 -7.65
N ALA A 52 -26.37 -9.50 -6.34
CA ALA A 52 -26.29 -10.84 -5.76
C ALA A 52 -27.35 -11.77 -6.39
N LEU A 53 -28.59 -11.30 -6.48
CA LEU A 53 -29.65 -12.06 -7.15
C LEU A 53 -29.37 -12.28 -8.64
N GLY A 54 -28.73 -11.31 -9.31
CA GLY A 54 -28.25 -11.46 -10.69
C GLY A 54 -27.19 -12.54 -10.84
N LEU A 55 -26.24 -12.60 -9.90
CA LEU A 55 -25.25 -13.68 -9.86
C LEU A 55 -25.93 -15.04 -9.64
N ALA A 56 -26.93 -15.12 -8.74
CA ALA A 56 -27.71 -16.35 -8.53
C ALA A 56 -28.45 -16.77 -9.81
N ALA A 57 -29.07 -15.83 -10.52
CA ALA A 57 -29.71 -16.08 -11.84
C ALA A 57 -28.73 -16.62 -12.88
N LEU A 58 -27.45 -16.19 -12.83
CA LEU A 58 -26.36 -16.69 -13.68
C LEU A 58 -25.77 -18.03 -13.16
N GLY A 59 -26.36 -18.62 -12.11
CA GLY A 59 -25.96 -19.91 -11.58
C GLY A 59 -24.75 -19.86 -10.64
N PHE A 60 -24.43 -18.69 -10.05
CA PHE A 60 -23.43 -18.57 -8.99
C PHE A 60 -23.92 -19.30 -7.72
N ARG A 61 -23.04 -20.05 -7.08
CA ARG A 61 -23.35 -20.89 -5.93
C ARG A 61 -22.41 -20.61 -4.77
N ARG A 62 -22.81 -20.96 -3.57
CA ARG A 62 -21.98 -20.95 -2.36
C ARG A 62 -20.64 -21.67 -2.62
N GLY A 63 -19.54 -21.01 -2.24
CA GLY A 63 -18.19 -21.49 -2.48
C GLY A 63 -17.59 -21.12 -3.84
N ASP A 64 -18.39 -20.62 -4.80
CA ASP A 64 -17.88 -20.04 -6.04
C ASP A 64 -17.04 -18.80 -5.75
N ARG A 65 -16.16 -18.44 -6.68
CA ARG A 65 -15.26 -17.30 -6.54
C ARG A 65 -15.47 -16.28 -7.65
N LEU A 66 -15.58 -15.03 -7.22
CA LEU A 66 -15.67 -13.87 -8.10
C LEU A 66 -14.41 -13.03 -7.96
N SER A 67 -13.83 -12.64 -9.09
CA SER A 67 -12.74 -11.68 -9.12
C SER A 67 -13.22 -10.30 -9.53
N VAL A 68 -12.60 -9.25 -8.96
CA VAL A 68 -12.75 -7.87 -9.42
C VAL A 68 -11.42 -7.37 -9.96
N ILE A 69 -11.46 -6.61 -11.06
CA ILE A 69 -10.29 -5.99 -11.68
C ILE A 69 -10.64 -4.58 -12.18
N GLY A 70 -9.89 -3.59 -11.75
CA GLY A 70 -10.08 -2.18 -12.06
C GLY A 70 -9.68 -1.25 -10.93
N ASP A 71 -9.92 0.05 -11.11
CA ASP A 71 -9.80 1.08 -10.10
C ASP A 71 -10.87 0.93 -9.01
N ASN A 72 -10.71 1.66 -7.91
CA ASN A 72 -11.70 1.67 -6.83
C ASN A 72 -13.02 2.28 -7.33
N ARG A 73 -14.05 1.44 -7.48
CA ARG A 73 -15.40 1.84 -7.92
C ARG A 73 -16.46 1.27 -6.99
N PRO A 74 -17.57 2.00 -6.73
CA PRO A 74 -18.66 1.52 -5.88
C PRO A 74 -19.21 0.15 -6.31
N ARG A 75 -19.35 -0.08 -7.62
CA ARG A 75 -19.87 -1.34 -8.16
C ARG A 75 -18.92 -2.52 -7.97
N LEU A 76 -17.60 -2.27 -8.01
CA LEU A 76 -16.62 -3.33 -7.71
C LEU A 76 -16.64 -3.72 -6.23
N TYR A 77 -16.78 -2.75 -5.31
CA TYR A 77 -17.00 -3.06 -3.89
C TYR A 77 -18.35 -3.73 -3.65
N ALA A 78 -19.42 -3.29 -4.33
CA ALA A 78 -20.73 -3.94 -4.25
C ALA A 78 -20.68 -5.40 -4.74
N ALA A 79 -19.93 -5.68 -5.81
CA ALA A 79 -19.75 -7.04 -6.33
C ALA A 79 -19.02 -7.95 -5.33
N GLN A 80 -18.02 -7.43 -4.60
CA GLN A 80 -17.34 -8.18 -3.53
C GLN A 80 -18.31 -8.53 -2.38
N LEU A 81 -19.17 -7.61 -1.98
CA LEU A 81 -20.18 -7.88 -0.94
C LEU A 81 -21.29 -8.81 -1.44
N ALA A 82 -21.73 -8.65 -2.68
CA ALA A 82 -22.78 -9.47 -3.27
C ALA A 82 -22.39 -10.95 -3.32
N VAL A 83 -21.14 -11.25 -3.69
CA VAL A 83 -20.68 -12.64 -3.68
C VAL A 83 -20.63 -13.22 -2.26
N GLN A 84 -20.28 -12.41 -1.27
CA GLN A 84 -20.24 -12.83 0.13
C GLN A 84 -21.66 -13.07 0.68
N CYS A 85 -22.67 -12.30 0.24
CA CYS A 85 -24.08 -12.54 0.58
C CYS A 85 -24.58 -13.91 0.10
N LEU A 86 -24.01 -14.42 -0.99
CA LEU A 86 -24.31 -15.77 -1.51
C LEU A 86 -23.38 -16.86 -0.92
N GLY A 87 -22.52 -16.53 0.04
CA GLY A 87 -21.53 -17.43 0.61
C GLY A 87 -20.41 -17.82 -0.34
N GLY A 88 -20.14 -16.98 -1.33
CA GLY A 88 -18.98 -17.09 -2.20
C GLY A 88 -17.80 -16.25 -1.68
N VAL A 89 -16.69 -16.28 -2.42
CA VAL A 89 -15.42 -15.66 -2.03
C VAL A 89 -15.00 -14.60 -3.06
N SER A 90 -14.61 -13.43 -2.57
CA SER A 90 -14.05 -12.36 -3.40
C SER A 90 -12.54 -12.54 -3.59
N VAL A 91 -12.06 -12.30 -4.82
CA VAL A 91 -10.64 -12.35 -5.20
C VAL A 91 -10.32 -11.08 -5.99
N ALA A 92 -9.83 -10.05 -5.34
CA ALA A 92 -9.38 -8.85 -6.04
C ALA A 92 -7.98 -9.06 -6.63
N VAL A 93 -7.75 -8.54 -7.84
CA VAL A 93 -6.45 -8.56 -8.51
C VAL A 93 -5.99 -7.14 -8.83
N TYR A 94 -4.68 -6.95 -8.99
CA TYR A 94 -4.13 -5.66 -9.39
C TYR A 94 -4.45 -5.41 -10.87
N GLN A 95 -4.97 -4.25 -11.18
CA GLN A 95 -5.35 -3.88 -12.56
C GLN A 95 -4.16 -3.78 -13.51
N ASP A 96 -2.98 -3.45 -12.98
CA ASP A 96 -1.72 -3.35 -13.70
C ASP A 96 -0.97 -4.69 -13.78
N SER A 97 -1.56 -5.81 -13.33
CA SER A 97 -0.95 -7.13 -13.43
C SER A 97 -0.79 -7.57 -14.89
N ILE A 98 0.35 -8.18 -15.18
CA ILE A 98 0.59 -8.79 -16.49
C ILE A 98 -0.27 -10.04 -16.69
N ALA A 99 -0.56 -10.36 -17.95
CA ALA A 99 -1.44 -11.47 -18.34
C ALA A 99 -1.10 -12.80 -17.65
N LYS A 100 0.19 -13.14 -17.54
CA LYS A 100 0.65 -14.37 -16.89
C LYS A 100 0.30 -14.43 -15.38
N GLU A 101 0.38 -13.32 -14.68
CA GLU A 101 0.01 -13.25 -13.26
C GLU A 101 -1.50 -13.41 -13.09
N LEU A 102 -2.30 -12.72 -13.93
CA LEU A 102 -3.76 -12.82 -13.93
C LEU A 102 -4.22 -14.25 -14.21
N ALA A 103 -3.67 -14.88 -15.27
CA ALA A 103 -4.00 -16.27 -15.61
C ALA A 103 -3.69 -17.23 -14.44
N TYR A 104 -2.55 -17.06 -13.79
CA TYR A 104 -2.19 -17.87 -12.61
C TYR A 104 -3.19 -17.69 -11.47
N VAL A 105 -3.47 -16.44 -11.07
CA VAL A 105 -4.38 -16.15 -9.94
C VAL A 105 -5.77 -16.69 -10.21
N TRP A 106 -6.35 -16.41 -11.38
CA TRP A 106 -7.71 -16.82 -11.72
C TRP A 106 -7.85 -18.33 -11.84
N ASN A 107 -6.86 -19.04 -12.38
CA ASN A 107 -6.86 -20.51 -12.44
C ASN A 107 -6.65 -21.13 -11.05
N HIS A 108 -5.67 -20.64 -10.28
CA HIS A 108 -5.41 -21.16 -8.94
C HIS A 108 -6.61 -20.98 -8.01
N ALA A 109 -7.25 -19.80 -8.06
CA ALA A 109 -8.47 -19.51 -7.32
C ALA A 109 -9.73 -20.14 -7.95
N GLU A 110 -9.67 -20.78 -9.14
CA GLU A 110 -10.85 -21.29 -9.85
C GLU A 110 -11.95 -20.24 -9.98
N VAL A 111 -11.57 -19.03 -10.40
CA VAL A 111 -12.51 -17.93 -10.56
C VAL A 111 -13.54 -18.25 -11.63
N SER A 112 -14.82 -18.20 -11.27
CA SER A 112 -15.93 -18.50 -12.18
C SER A 112 -16.59 -17.27 -12.79
N VAL A 113 -16.48 -16.11 -12.12
CA VAL A 113 -17.01 -14.83 -12.57
C VAL A 113 -15.95 -13.75 -12.38
N ILE A 114 -15.78 -12.87 -13.36
CA ILE A 114 -14.92 -11.69 -13.23
C ILE A 114 -15.77 -10.45 -13.48
N VAL A 115 -15.65 -9.46 -12.58
CA VAL A 115 -16.19 -8.10 -12.78
C VAL A 115 -15.03 -7.19 -13.16
N ALA A 116 -15.07 -6.67 -14.38
CA ALA A 116 -14.09 -5.76 -14.94
C ALA A 116 -14.63 -4.32 -14.93
N GLU A 117 -13.79 -3.36 -14.59
CA GLU A 117 -14.18 -1.96 -14.60
C GLU A 117 -14.58 -1.51 -16.02
N ASP A 118 -13.68 -1.68 -16.99
CA ASP A 118 -13.77 -1.05 -18.30
C ASP A 118 -13.29 -1.96 -19.45
N GLN A 119 -13.24 -1.36 -20.65
CA GLN A 119 -12.80 -2.02 -21.87
C GLN A 119 -11.37 -2.56 -21.76
N GLU A 120 -10.44 -1.83 -21.17
CA GLU A 120 -9.05 -2.27 -21.04
C GLU A 120 -8.94 -3.59 -20.27
N GLN A 121 -9.66 -3.68 -19.14
CA GLN A 121 -9.66 -4.90 -18.35
C GLN A 121 -10.38 -6.05 -19.06
N VAL A 122 -11.44 -5.76 -19.80
CA VAL A 122 -12.13 -6.76 -20.63
C VAL A 122 -11.21 -7.31 -21.74
N ASP A 123 -10.41 -6.47 -22.39
CA ASP A 123 -9.47 -6.89 -23.42
C ASP A 123 -8.37 -7.82 -22.86
N LYS A 124 -7.87 -7.53 -21.64
CA LYS A 124 -6.94 -8.45 -20.93
C LYS A 124 -7.58 -9.82 -20.70
N ILE A 125 -8.86 -9.83 -20.26
CA ILE A 125 -9.59 -11.07 -20.01
C ILE A 125 -9.87 -11.83 -21.32
N LEU A 126 -10.24 -11.14 -22.38
CA LEU A 126 -10.46 -11.72 -23.70
C LEU A 126 -9.23 -12.47 -24.21
N ALA A 127 -8.06 -11.83 -24.10
CA ALA A 127 -6.80 -12.45 -24.49
C ALA A 127 -6.48 -13.73 -23.68
N LEU A 128 -6.84 -13.76 -22.41
CA LEU A 128 -6.62 -14.89 -21.50
C LEU A 128 -7.74 -15.94 -21.50
N ARG A 129 -8.90 -15.64 -22.10
CA ARG A 129 -10.09 -16.50 -22.06
C ARG A 129 -9.84 -17.98 -22.38
N PRO A 130 -9.01 -18.32 -23.40
CA PRO A 130 -8.70 -19.72 -23.73
C PRO A 130 -7.96 -20.47 -22.59
N GLU A 131 -7.25 -19.73 -21.73
CA GLU A 131 -6.47 -20.28 -20.62
C GLU A 131 -7.28 -20.37 -19.31
N LEU A 132 -8.54 -19.91 -19.28
CA LEU A 132 -9.39 -19.80 -18.08
C LEU A 132 -10.60 -20.76 -18.15
N PRO A 133 -10.41 -22.08 -17.96
CA PRO A 133 -11.47 -23.08 -18.13
C PRO A 133 -12.61 -22.96 -17.11
N ALA A 134 -12.34 -22.44 -15.89
CA ALA A 134 -13.36 -22.26 -14.87
C ALA A 134 -14.22 -21.00 -15.06
N LEU A 135 -13.75 -20.04 -15.86
CA LEU A 135 -14.44 -18.76 -16.07
C LEU A 135 -15.71 -18.98 -16.90
N ARG A 136 -16.86 -18.61 -16.33
CA ARG A 136 -18.19 -18.74 -16.96
C ARG A 136 -18.71 -17.41 -17.52
N VAL A 137 -18.56 -16.34 -16.75
CA VAL A 137 -19.13 -15.02 -17.06
C VAL A 137 -18.13 -13.92 -16.75
N VAL A 138 -18.07 -12.93 -17.63
CA VAL A 138 -17.39 -11.64 -17.41
C VAL A 138 -18.45 -10.55 -17.39
N ILE A 139 -18.37 -9.67 -16.42
CA ILE A 139 -19.30 -8.56 -16.22
C ILE A 139 -18.49 -7.27 -16.29
N TYR A 140 -18.88 -6.33 -17.16
CA TYR A 140 -18.22 -5.03 -17.25
C TYR A 140 -19.09 -3.95 -16.60
N ASP A 141 -18.43 -3.01 -15.93
CA ASP A 141 -19.08 -1.86 -15.29
C ASP A 141 -19.30 -0.70 -16.25
N ASP A 142 -18.21 -0.21 -16.86
CA ASP A 142 -18.27 0.91 -17.80
C ASP A 142 -18.65 0.43 -19.21
N PRO A 143 -19.80 0.90 -19.77
CA PRO A 143 -20.21 0.52 -21.11
C PRO A 143 -19.45 1.24 -22.25
N ARG A 144 -18.59 2.20 -21.93
CA ARG A 144 -17.80 2.94 -22.94
C ARG A 144 -16.85 1.97 -23.64
N GLY A 145 -16.82 2.06 -24.98
CA GLY A 145 -16.02 1.18 -25.82
C GLY A 145 -16.60 -0.24 -26.03
N MET A 146 -17.64 -0.64 -25.28
CA MET A 146 -18.16 -2.03 -25.28
C MET A 146 -19.12 -2.36 -26.42
N THR A 147 -19.49 -1.41 -27.26
CA THR A 147 -20.55 -1.58 -28.29
C THR A 147 -20.21 -2.60 -29.37
N ALA A 148 -18.93 -2.89 -29.62
CA ALA A 148 -18.49 -3.85 -30.63
C ALA A 148 -18.38 -5.30 -30.13
N TYR A 149 -18.42 -5.52 -28.81
CA TYR A 149 -18.24 -6.83 -28.22
C TYR A 149 -19.52 -7.65 -28.29
N ARG A 150 -19.43 -8.92 -28.78
CA ARG A 150 -20.57 -9.84 -28.99
C ARG A 150 -20.21 -11.22 -28.48
N HIS A 151 -20.22 -11.40 -27.16
CA HIS A 151 -19.96 -12.69 -26.52
C HIS A 151 -21.09 -13.04 -25.54
N ASP A 152 -21.64 -14.22 -25.60
CA ASP A 152 -22.75 -14.66 -24.73
C ASP A 152 -22.38 -14.68 -23.26
N TRP A 153 -21.10 -14.87 -22.95
CA TRP A 153 -20.54 -14.87 -21.61
C TRP A 153 -20.16 -13.47 -21.09
N LEU A 154 -20.24 -12.42 -21.91
CA LEU A 154 -19.97 -11.03 -21.53
C LEU A 154 -21.29 -10.31 -21.26
N LYS A 155 -21.45 -9.73 -20.06
CA LYS A 155 -22.67 -9.06 -19.62
C LYS A 155 -22.34 -7.66 -19.09
N SER A 156 -23.27 -6.71 -19.23
CA SER A 156 -23.13 -5.46 -18.49
C SER A 156 -23.56 -5.63 -17.03
N TYR A 157 -23.00 -4.81 -16.14
CA TYR A 157 -23.40 -4.80 -14.74
C TYR A 157 -24.90 -4.54 -14.58
N GLN A 158 -25.46 -3.65 -15.40
CA GLN A 158 -26.89 -3.32 -15.40
C GLN A 158 -27.77 -4.51 -15.81
N ASP A 159 -27.38 -5.25 -16.86
CA ASP A 159 -28.14 -6.44 -17.29
C ASP A 159 -28.19 -7.48 -16.19
N VAL A 160 -27.08 -7.66 -15.45
CA VAL A 160 -27.01 -8.60 -14.32
C VAL A 160 -27.94 -8.15 -13.19
N GLN A 161 -27.98 -6.85 -12.86
CA GLN A 161 -28.92 -6.35 -11.86
C GLN A 161 -30.39 -6.50 -12.30
N GLU A 162 -30.70 -6.29 -13.59
CA GLU A 162 -32.05 -6.49 -14.11
C GLU A 162 -32.50 -7.96 -14.04
N ALA A 163 -31.60 -8.88 -14.41
CA ALA A 163 -31.82 -10.30 -14.22
C ALA A 163 -32.02 -10.65 -12.72
N GLY A 164 -31.29 -9.97 -11.83
CA GLY A 164 -31.43 -10.11 -10.38
C GLY A 164 -32.80 -9.69 -9.87
N ARG A 165 -33.29 -8.54 -10.31
CA ARG A 165 -34.66 -8.08 -9.94
C ARG A 165 -35.74 -9.06 -10.41
N THR A 166 -35.58 -9.59 -11.62
CA THR A 166 -36.49 -10.63 -12.15
C THR A 166 -36.44 -11.89 -11.30
N PHE A 167 -35.23 -12.40 -11.04
CA PHE A 167 -35.02 -13.58 -10.20
C PHE A 167 -35.58 -13.40 -8.78
N GLY A 168 -35.35 -12.24 -8.17
CA GLY A 168 -35.86 -11.92 -6.84
C GLY A 168 -37.39 -11.87 -6.75
N ALA A 169 -38.05 -11.41 -7.83
CA ALA A 169 -39.52 -11.44 -7.89
C ALA A 169 -40.09 -12.88 -7.88
N GLU A 170 -39.38 -13.81 -8.51
CA GLU A 170 -39.75 -15.23 -8.60
C GLU A 170 -39.30 -16.02 -7.34
N HIS A 171 -38.23 -15.61 -6.67
CA HIS A 171 -37.61 -16.31 -5.55
C HIS A 171 -37.54 -15.42 -4.29
N ARG A 172 -38.70 -14.99 -3.80
CA ARG A 172 -38.80 -14.08 -2.63
C ARG A 172 -38.08 -14.64 -1.42
N GLY A 173 -37.29 -13.82 -0.74
CA GLY A 173 -36.53 -14.18 0.45
C GLY A 173 -35.26 -15.00 0.19
N TYR A 174 -34.89 -15.23 -1.08
CA TYR A 174 -33.67 -15.97 -1.44
C TYR A 174 -32.41 -15.28 -0.93
N PHE A 175 -32.32 -13.97 -1.10
CA PHE A 175 -31.16 -13.17 -0.69
C PHE A 175 -30.93 -13.27 0.82
N GLU A 176 -31.97 -13.06 1.62
CA GLU A 176 -31.92 -13.13 3.07
C GLU A 176 -31.57 -14.57 3.53
N ALA A 177 -32.22 -15.58 2.94
CA ALA A 177 -31.96 -16.98 3.27
C ALA A 177 -30.51 -17.41 2.96
N GLU A 178 -29.90 -16.93 1.86
CA GLU A 178 -28.50 -17.23 1.56
C GLU A 178 -27.55 -16.45 2.48
N THR A 179 -27.84 -15.18 2.75
CA THR A 179 -27.05 -14.33 3.66
C THR A 179 -27.03 -14.89 5.08
N ASP A 180 -28.16 -15.40 5.57
CA ASP A 180 -28.28 -15.97 6.91
C ASP A 180 -27.52 -17.29 7.10
N LYS A 181 -27.18 -18.01 6.02
CA LYS A 181 -26.35 -19.22 6.08
C LYS A 181 -24.87 -18.93 6.29
N GLY A 182 -24.44 -17.67 6.14
CA GLY A 182 -23.04 -17.27 6.32
C GLY A 182 -22.57 -17.48 7.76
N ALA A 183 -21.36 -18.02 7.90
CA ALA A 183 -20.70 -18.27 9.17
C ALA A 183 -19.46 -17.37 9.35
N PRO A 184 -19.07 -17.02 10.60
CA PRO A 184 -17.88 -16.22 10.86
C PRO A 184 -16.59 -16.79 10.27
N ASP A 185 -16.45 -18.12 10.25
CA ASP A 185 -15.29 -18.84 9.74
C ASP A 185 -15.30 -19.06 8.23
N ASP A 186 -16.36 -18.63 7.53
CA ASP A 186 -16.38 -18.63 6.07
C ASP A 186 -15.33 -17.63 5.54
N VAL A 187 -14.63 -18.02 4.45
CA VAL A 187 -13.66 -17.16 3.80
C VAL A 187 -14.39 -16.03 3.07
N ALA A 188 -14.15 -14.79 3.48
CA ALA A 188 -14.73 -13.60 2.85
C ALA A 188 -13.96 -13.18 1.61
N ILE A 189 -12.62 -13.13 1.73
CA ILE A 189 -11.73 -12.73 0.64
C ILE A 189 -10.49 -13.62 0.57
N VAL A 190 -9.90 -13.71 -0.63
CA VAL A 190 -8.55 -14.25 -0.84
C VAL A 190 -7.68 -13.15 -1.43
N CYS A 191 -6.67 -12.74 -0.67
CA CYS A 191 -5.68 -11.76 -1.11
C CYS A 191 -4.40 -12.47 -1.58
N TYR A 192 -3.99 -12.26 -2.81
CA TYR A 192 -2.76 -12.85 -3.33
C TYR A 192 -1.55 -12.01 -2.96
N THR A 193 -0.61 -12.64 -2.24
CA THR A 193 0.66 -12.01 -1.86
C THR A 193 1.76 -12.46 -2.80
N SER A 194 2.56 -11.51 -3.28
CA SER A 194 3.77 -11.82 -4.02
C SER A 194 4.83 -12.39 -3.06
N GLY A 195 4.85 -13.70 -2.93
CA GLY A 195 5.94 -14.38 -2.20
C GLY A 195 7.31 -14.01 -2.79
N THR A 196 8.31 -13.86 -1.93
CA THR A 196 9.69 -13.54 -2.36
C THR A 196 10.37 -14.67 -3.15
N THR A 197 9.74 -15.85 -3.26
CA THR A 197 10.38 -17.09 -3.74
C THR A 197 9.56 -17.92 -4.74
N GLY A 198 8.51 -17.36 -5.40
CA GLY A 198 7.71 -18.18 -6.31
C GLY A 198 6.42 -17.51 -6.78
N HIS A 199 5.45 -18.33 -7.17
CA HIS A 199 4.10 -17.86 -7.51
C HIS A 199 3.40 -17.21 -6.32
N PRO A 200 2.52 -16.23 -6.54
CA PRO A 200 1.74 -15.60 -5.49
C PRO A 200 0.91 -16.63 -4.71
N LYS A 201 0.86 -16.48 -3.38
CA LYS A 201 0.06 -17.32 -2.48
C LYS A 201 -1.24 -16.60 -2.14
N GLY A 202 -2.37 -17.29 -2.17
CA GLY A 202 -3.67 -16.73 -1.84
C GLY A 202 -3.96 -16.84 -0.34
N ALA A 203 -3.80 -15.77 0.42
CA ALA A 203 -4.11 -15.72 1.84
C ALA A 203 -5.63 -15.61 2.06
N MET A 204 -6.20 -16.56 2.80
CA MET A 204 -7.63 -16.64 3.10
C MET A 204 -7.97 -15.86 4.37
N ILE A 205 -8.76 -14.80 4.24
CA ILE A 205 -9.27 -13.98 5.34
C ILE A 205 -10.74 -14.32 5.56
N THR A 206 -11.11 -14.73 6.78
CA THR A 206 -12.49 -15.04 7.14
C THR A 206 -13.28 -13.78 7.50
N HIS A 207 -14.60 -13.89 7.58
CA HIS A 207 -15.44 -12.81 8.10
C HIS A 207 -15.05 -12.45 9.54
N ALA A 208 -14.75 -13.45 10.38
CA ALA A 208 -14.30 -13.22 11.75
C ALA A 208 -12.99 -12.42 11.80
N ASN A 209 -11.99 -12.78 10.99
CA ASN A 209 -10.73 -12.01 10.91
C ASN A 209 -11.00 -10.56 10.48
N ALA A 210 -11.79 -10.38 9.41
CA ALA A 210 -12.09 -9.07 8.83
C ALA A 210 -12.79 -8.15 9.85
N ILE A 211 -13.82 -8.67 10.53
CA ILE A 211 -14.62 -7.92 11.51
C ILE A 211 -13.77 -7.60 12.75
N ALA A 212 -13.07 -8.60 13.31
CA ALA A 212 -12.29 -8.41 14.52
C ALA A 212 -11.19 -7.34 14.34
N VAL A 213 -10.46 -7.39 13.21
CA VAL A 213 -9.41 -6.41 12.91
C VAL A 213 -10.00 -5.02 12.68
N ALA A 214 -11.08 -4.92 11.90
CA ALA A 214 -11.72 -3.64 11.63
C ALA A 214 -12.34 -3.01 12.89
N ASP A 215 -12.95 -3.81 13.77
CA ASP A 215 -13.53 -3.34 15.02
C ASP A 215 -12.46 -2.81 15.97
N VAL A 216 -11.38 -3.58 16.18
CA VAL A 216 -10.24 -3.13 17.00
C VAL A 216 -9.64 -1.85 16.42
N PHE A 217 -9.44 -1.80 15.10
CA PHE A 217 -8.95 -0.60 14.44
C PHE A 217 -9.88 0.60 14.67
N CYS A 218 -11.18 0.45 14.46
CA CYS A 218 -12.16 1.53 14.63
C CYS A 218 -12.20 2.05 16.08
N ARG A 219 -12.07 1.16 17.07
CA ARG A 219 -11.99 1.55 18.49
C ARG A 219 -10.72 2.31 18.81
N GLU A 220 -9.54 1.80 18.41
CA GLU A 220 -8.24 2.41 18.68
C GLU A 220 -8.05 3.75 17.95
N ALA A 221 -8.64 3.90 16.77
CA ALA A 221 -8.60 5.13 15.98
C ALA A 221 -9.79 6.05 16.22
N HIS A 222 -10.72 5.68 17.12
CA HIS A 222 -11.95 6.43 17.41
C HIS A 222 -12.76 6.80 16.16
N VAL A 223 -12.90 5.82 15.25
CA VAL A 223 -13.64 5.99 13.99
C VAL A 223 -15.14 6.02 14.30
N VAL A 224 -15.84 6.98 13.72
CA VAL A 224 -17.28 7.20 13.91
C VAL A 224 -18.01 7.24 12.56
N PRO A 225 -19.35 7.06 12.54
CA PRO A 225 -20.13 7.08 11.30
C PRO A 225 -20.08 8.40 10.51
N GLU A 226 -19.64 9.50 11.14
CA GLU A 226 -19.45 10.81 10.50
C GLU A 226 -18.12 10.93 9.75
N ASP A 227 -17.24 9.96 9.93
CA ASP A 227 -15.95 9.98 9.26
C ASP A 227 -16.07 9.69 7.76
N THR A 228 -15.00 10.00 7.04
CA THR A 228 -14.94 9.80 5.59
C THR A 228 -13.51 9.49 5.17
N SER A 229 -13.36 8.59 4.21
CA SER A 229 -12.07 8.16 3.65
C SER A 229 -12.04 8.32 2.13
N LEU A 230 -10.85 8.40 1.53
CA LEU A 230 -10.65 8.25 0.10
C LEU A 230 -10.07 6.87 -0.19
N ALA A 231 -10.77 6.07 -0.99
CA ALA A 231 -10.39 4.74 -1.43
C ALA A 231 -9.61 4.84 -2.75
N TYR A 232 -8.29 4.78 -2.67
CA TYR A 232 -7.40 4.90 -3.84
C TYR A 232 -6.26 3.87 -3.82
N LEU A 233 -6.21 3.07 -2.78
CA LEU A 233 -5.27 1.95 -2.68
C LEU A 233 -5.81 0.76 -3.48
N PRO A 234 -4.95 -0.05 -4.11
CA PRO A 234 -5.43 -1.18 -4.90
C PRO A 234 -6.34 -2.12 -4.08
N MET A 235 -7.52 -2.46 -4.62
CA MET A 235 -8.47 -3.37 -3.96
C MET A 235 -7.89 -4.78 -3.70
N ALA A 236 -6.86 -5.18 -4.45
CA ALA A 236 -6.12 -6.43 -4.23
C ALA A 236 -5.22 -6.39 -2.98
N TRP A 237 -4.97 -5.21 -2.41
CA TRP A 237 -4.16 -5.07 -1.21
C TRP A 237 -5.02 -5.22 0.05
N ALA A 238 -4.59 -6.09 0.99
CA ALA A 238 -5.31 -6.31 2.24
C ALA A 238 -5.53 -5.01 3.05
N GLY A 239 -4.64 -4.01 2.90
CA GLY A 239 -4.81 -2.71 3.51
C GLY A 239 -6.06 -1.97 3.02
N ASP A 240 -6.36 -1.99 1.71
CA ASP A 240 -7.62 -1.42 1.21
C ASP A 240 -8.83 -2.17 1.78
N ALA A 241 -8.82 -3.50 1.70
CA ALA A 241 -9.91 -4.30 2.25
C ALA A 241 -10.18 -3.97 3.72
N THR A 242 -9.14 -3.89 4.55
CA THR A 242 -9.29 -3.69 6.00
C THR A 242 -9.70 -2.26 6.35
N TYR A 243 -9.01 -1.27 5.83
CA TYR A 243 -9.21 0.13 6.25
C TYR A 243 -10.28 0.87 5.43
N THR A 244 -10.67 0.34 4.28
CA THR A 244 -11.72 0.89 3.42
C THR A 244 -13.00 0.09 3.53
N LEU A 245 -13.00 -1.18 3.08
CA LEU A 245 -14.22 -1.98 3.01
C LEU A 245 -14.68 -2.46 4.39
N PHE A 246 -13.82 -3.13 5.17
CA PHE A 246 -14.24 -3.73 6.44
C PHE A 246 -14.52 -2.66 7.49
N ALA A 247 -13.64 -1.65 7.61
CA ALA A 247 -13.80 -0.57 8.57
C ALA A 247 -15.05 0.27 8.28
N SER A 248 -15.38 0.54 7.02
CA SER A 248 -16.62 1.25 6.68
C SER A 248 -17.88 0.47 7.04
N LEU A 249 -17.87 -0.85 6.86
CA LEU A 249 -18.99 -1.71 7.27
C LEU A 249 -19.13 -1.76 8.80
N VAL A 250 -18.03 -1.82 9.53
CA VAL A 250 -18.02 -1.86 11.00
C VAL A 250 -18.49 -0.53 11.59
N ALA A 251 -17.92 0.59 11.18
CA ALA A 251 -18.18 1.91 11.75
C ALA A 251 -19.30 2.69 11.07
N GLY A 252 -19.73 2.32 9.86
CA GLY A 252 -20.81 3.01 9.14
C GLY A 252 -20.40 4.32 8.46
N PHE A 253 -19.09 4.59 8.25
CA PHE A 253 -18.61 5.81 7.61
C PHE A 253 -18.66 5.77 6.07
N CYS A 254 -18.52 6.94 5.44
CA CYS A 254 -18.57 7.08 3.99
C CYS A 254 -17.21 6.85 3.34
N THR A 255 -17.15 5.91 2.39
CA THR A 255 -16.01 5.67 1.51
C THR A 255 -16.16 6.47 0.22
N ASN A 256 -15.09 7.10 -0.29
CA ASN A 256 -15.12 7.89 -1.53
C ASN A 256 -14.10 7.33 -2.53
N CYS A 257 -14.53 7.02 -3.74
CA CYS A 257 -13.67 6.58 -4.83
C CYS A 257 -13.28 7.78 -5.69
N PRO A 258 -11.97 8.01 -5.98
CA PRO A 258 -11.53 9.12 -6.81
C PRO A 258 -11.97 8.94 -8.28
N GLU A 259 -11.90 10.00 -9.05
CA GLU A 259 -12.25 9.95 -10.48
C GLU A 259 -11.29 9.08 -11.29
N SER A 260 -9.98 9.19 -11.00
CA SER A 260 -8.93 8.35 -11.57
C SER A 260 -7.68 8.39 -10.68
N PRO A 261 -6.70 7.49 -10.90
CA PRO A 261 -5.43 7.53 -10.18
C PRO A 261 -4.69 8.87 -10.28
N GLU A 262 -4.76 9.54 -11.44
CA GLU A 262 -4.10 10.84 -11.69
C GLU A 262 -4.78 11.97 -10.91
N THR A 263 -6.04 11.83 -10.56
CA THR A 263 -6.81 12.86 -9.86
C THR A 263 -6.78 12.73 -8.34
N VAL A 264 -6.25 11.65 -7.80
CA VAL A 264 -6.25 11.33 -6.36
C VAL A 264 -5.84 12.52 -5.49
N GLN A 265 -4.75 13.24 -5.84
CA GLN A 265 -4.29 14.36 -5.03
C GLN A 265 -5.28 15.55 -5.07
N ARG A 266 -5.92 15.80 -6.20
CA ARG A 266 -6.96 16.82 -6.34
C ARG A 266 -8.20 16.44 -5.57
N ASP A 267 -8.63 15.19 -5.69
CA ASP A 267 -9.85 14.67 -5.08
C ASP A 267 -9.68 14.56 -3.56
N LEU A 268 -8.49 14.19 -3.08
CA LEU A 268 -8.10 14.22 -1.67
C LEU A 268 -8.24 15.64 -1.09
N ARG A 269 -7.73 16.64 -1.81
CA ARG A 269 -7.83 18.05 -1.41
C ARG A 269 -9.27 18.55 -1.39
N GLU A 270 -10.06 18.21 -2.40
CA GLU A 270 -11.44 18.62 -2.53
C GLU A 270 -12.33 18.00 -1.44
N LEU A 271 -12.12 16.71 -1.18
CA LEU A 271 -12.89 15.96 -0.17
C LEU A 271 -12.49 16.36 1.26
N GLY A 272 -11.20 16.49 1.53
CA GLY A 272 -10.66 16.69 2.87
C GLY A 272 -11.07 15.56 3.82
N PRO A 273 -10.68 14.29 3.57
CA PRO A 273 -11.16 13.16 4.36
C PRO A 273 -10.71 13.27 5.82
N THR A 274 -11.52 12.73 6.73
CA THR A 274 -11.21 12.71 8.16
C THR A 274 -10.25 11.59 8.53
N THR A 275 -10.16 10.57 7.67
CA THR A 275 -9.30 9.41 7.86
C THR A 275 -8.46 9.18 6.60
N VAL A 276 -7.14 8.99 6.78
CA VAL A 276 -6.20 8.82 5.66
C VAL A 276 -5.28 7.65 5.94
N LEU A 277 -5.26 6.67 5.03
CA LEU A 277 -4.23 5.63 4.99
C LEU A 277 -3.39 5.82 3.72
N ALA A 278 -2.08 5.88 3.88
CA ALA A 278 -1.17 5.95 2.75
C ALA A 278 0.12 5.17 3.02
N PRO A 279 0.64 4.42 2.04
CA PRO A 279 1.99 3.87 2.12
C PRO A 279 3.03 5.00 2.21
N PRO A 280 4.25 4.70 2.73
CA PRO A 280 5.32 5.70 2.90
C PRO A 280 5.57 6.56 1.67
N ARG A 281 5.56 5.97 0.48
CA ARG A 281 5.81 6.66 -0.78
C ARG A 281 4.84 7.82 -1.06
N ILE A 282 3.58 7.68 -0.67
CA ILE A 282 2.59 8.77 -0.83
C ILE A 282 2.95 9.95 0.09
N TRP A 283 3.34 9.68 1.34
CA TRP A 283 3.80 10.70 2.27
C TRP A 283 5.06 11.41 1.80
N GLU A 284 6.03 10.66 1.26
CA GLU A 284 7.27 11.18 0.67
C GLU A 284 6.97 12.07 -0.54
N ASN A 285 6.09 11.64 -1.44
CA ASN A 285 5.66 12.43 -2.60
C ASN A 285 4.97 13.73 -2.17
N MET A 286 4.11 13.69 -1.16
CA MET A 286 3.47 14.89 -0.60
C MET A 286 4.51 15.85 -0.02
N LEU A 287 5.48 15.35 0.74
CA LEU A 287 6.58 16.17 1.29
C LEU A 287 7.40 16.80 0.17
N THR A 288 7.80 16.02 -0.83
CA THR A 288 8.54 16.51 -2.01
C THR A 288 7.77 17.61 -2.74
N ALA A 289 6.47 17.44 -2.96
CA ALA A 289 5.62 18.47 -3.59
C ALA A 289 5.58 19.76 -2.77
N VAL A 290 5.55 19.69 -1.43
CA VAL A 290 5.64 20.86 -0.55
C VAL A 290 7.00 21.53 -0.67
N GLN A 291 8.09 20.76 -0.64
CA GLN A 291 9.46 21.29 -0.74
C GLN A 291 9.72 21.98 -2.09
N VAL A 292 9.30 21.38 -3.19
CA VAL A 292 9.41 21.97 -4.54
C VAL A 292 8.68 23.30 -4.61
N ARG A 293 7.40 23.33 -4.18
CA ARG A 293 6.60 24.56 -4.17
C ARG A 293 7.19 25.64 -3.26
N ALA A 294 7.76 25.26 -2.12
CA ALA A 294 8.43 26.19 -1.23
C ALA A 294 9.72 26.75 -1.84
N ALA A 295 10.48 25.94 -2.58
CA ALA A 295 11.67 26.38 -3.31
C ALA A 295 11.36 27.35 -4.45
N ASP A 296 10.22 27.17 -5.13
CA ASP A 296 9.75 28.03 -6.22
C ASP A 296 9.02 29.30 -5.73
N ALA A 297 8.75 29.40 -4.43
CA ALA A 297 8.07 30.54 -3.86
C ALA A 297 8.97 31.81 -3.84
N THR A 298 8.34 32.98 -3.77
CA THR A 298 9.07 34.25 -3.59
C THR A 298 9.95 34.22 -2.35
N PRO A 299 11.08 34.97 -2.33
CA PRO A 299 12.03 34.96 -1.20
C PRO A 299 11.36 35.16 0.17
N LEU A 300 10.36 36.05 0.26
CA LEU A 300 9.62 36.28 1.50
C LEU A 300 8.82 35.04 1.93
N LYS A 301 8.04 34.46 1.02
CA LYS A 301 7.25 33.24 1.31
C LYS A 301 8.15 32.07 1.69
N ARG A 302 9.26 31.88 0.99
CA ARG A 302 10.25 30.85 1.30
C ARG A 302 10.89 31.03 2.66
N HIS A 303 11.28 32.27 3.01
CA HIS A 303 11.82 32.58 4.33
C HIS A 303 10.79 32.31 5.44
N THR A 304 9.55 32.76 5.24
CA THR A 304 8.43 32.53 6.18
C THR A 304 8.18 31.04 6.37
N PHE A 305 8.11 30.27 5.28
CA PHE A 305 7.95 28.81 5.34
C PHE A 305 9.06 28.14 6.14
N ASN A 306 10.32 28.44 5.81
CA ASN A 306 11.48 27.83 6.46
C ASN A 306 11.54 28.17 7.97
N TYR A 307 11.23 29.42 8.35
CA TYR A 307 11.20 29.84 9.74
C TYR A 307 10.15 29.05 10.54
N PHE A 308 8.91 29.02 10.07
CA PHE A 308 7.83 28.32 10.77
C PHE A 308 8.01 26.81 10.74
N ARG A 309 8.47 26.22 9.63
CA ARG A 309 8.82 24.80 9.56
C ARG A 309 9.84 24.43 10.64
N SER A 310 10.94 25.18 10.74
CA SER A 310 11.97 24.94 11.77
C SER A 310 11.44 25.12 13.20
N ALA A 311 10.51 26.07 13.42
CA ALA A 311 9.85 26.23 14.72
C ALA A 311 8.95 25.01 15.04
N ALA A 312 8.17 24.54 14.08
CA ALA A 312 7.32 23.36 14.22
C ALA A 312 8.11 22.09 14.55
N GLU A 313 9.18 21.81 13.80
CA GLU A 313 10.05 20.65 14.01
C GLU A 313 10.68 20.65 15.41
N ARG A 314 11.18 21.80 15.86
CA ARG A 314 11.71 21.95 17.23
C ARG A 314 10.65 21.73 18.30
N ALA A 315 9.44 22.24 18.09
CA ALA A 315 8.34 22.03 19.02
C ALA A 315 7.91 20.56 19.09
N GLU A 316 7.89 19.86 17.94
CA GLU A 316 7.55 18.44 17.88
C GLU A 316 8.61 17.56 18.55
N ILE A 317 9.89 17.84 18.36
CA ILE A 317 10.98 17.15 19.07
C ILE A 317 10.81 17.29 20.59
N LEU A 318 10.54 18.51 21.09
CA LEU A 318 10.32 18.72 22.52
C LEU A 318 9.09 17.96 23.04
N ARG A 319 7.99 17.90 22.27
CA ARG A 319 6.78 17.16 22.66
C ARG A 319 7.05 15.65 22.68
N SER A 320 7.72 15.12 21.66
CA SER A 320 8.06 13.69 21.59
C SER A 320 9.01 13.25 22.72
N ASP A 321 9.87 14.18 23.19
CA ASP A 321 10.75 13.95 24.35
C ASP A 321 10.03 14.18 25.71
N GLY A 322 8.74 14.52 25.72
CA GLY A 322 8.00 14.87 26.94
C GLY A 322 8.45 16.18 27.60
N LYS A 323 9.18 17.05 26.87
CA LYS A 323 9.71 18.32 27.38
C LYS A 323 8.73 19.47 27.14
N PRO A 324 8.67 20.46 28.04
CA PRO A 324 7.81 21.62 27.87
C PRO A 324 8.27 22.48 26.68
N VAL A 325 7.33 22.90 25.85
CA VAL A 325 7.61 23.82 24.72
C VAL A 325 7.68 25.25 25.28
N PRO A 326 8.79 26.01 25.05
CA PRO A 326 8.93 27.40 25.50
C PRO A 326 7.84 28.34 24.96
N ALA A 327 7.44 29.36 25.73
CA ALA A 327 6.34 30.27 25.36
C ALA A 327 6.54 30.96 24.00
N GLY A 328 7.75 31.43 23.68
CA GLY A 328 8.06 32.01 22.37
C GLY A 328 7.91 31.03 21.20
N LEU A 329 8.26 29.75 21.42
CA LEU A 329 8.10 28.72 20.42
C LEU A 329 6.62 28.34 20.25
N ARG A 330 5.82 28.32 21.33
CA ARG A 330 4.35 28.15 21.25
C ARG A 330 3.71 29.26 20.44
N LEU A 331 4.08 30.53 20.70
CA LEU A 331 3.57 31.65 19.90
C LEU A 331 3.95 31.50 18.41
N ALA A 332 5.21 31.15 18.12
CA ALA A 332 5.66 30.93 16.75
C ALA A 332 4.85 29.80 16.08
N THR A 333 4.63 28.66 16.75
CA THR A 333 3.81 27.57 16.19
C THR A 333 2.35 27.96 15.99
N THR A 334 1.76 28.76 16.89
CA THR A 334 0.39 29.28 16.70
C THR A 334 0.28 30.21 15.50
N LEU A 335 1.25 31.12 15.30
CA LEU A 335 1.29 31.95 14.09
C LEU A 335 1.56 31.09 12.84
N GLY A 336 2.44 30.10 12.96
CA GLY A 336 2.73 29.14 11.88
C GLY A 336 1.49 28.35 11.44
N GLU A 337 0.58 28.06 12.36
CA GLU A 337 -0.70 27.40 12.03
C GLU A 337 -1.51 28.23 11.04
N PHE A 338 -1.60 29.53 11.27
CA PHE A 338 -2.36 30.42 10.40
C PHE A 338 -1.69 30.67 9.05
N PHE A 339 -0.36 30.91 9.04
CA PHE A 339 0.34 31.34 7.84
C PHE A 339 0.91 30.19 6.98
N VAL A 340 1.18 29.01 7.59
CA VAL A 340 1.92 27.92 6.92
C VAL A 340 1.24 26.57 7.11
N TYR A 341 1.02 26.09 8.33
CA TYR A 341 0.65 24.69 8.55
C TYR A 341 -0.76 24.39 8.07
N GLY A 342 -1.75 25.23 8.46
CA GLY A 342 -3.13 25.10 7.98
C GLY A 342 -3.25 25.15 6.46
N PRO A 343 -2.68 26.17 5.77
CA PRO A 343 -2.62 26.21 4.31
C PRO A 343 -1.92 25.01 3.65
N VAL A 344 -0.83 24.50 4.23
CA VAL A 344 -0.14 23.31 3.70
C VAL A 344 -1.02 22.07 3.85
N ARG A 345 -1.62 21.84 5.03
CA ARG A 345 -2.54 20.72 5.23
C ARG A 345 -3.76 20.81 4.29
N ASP A 346 -4.29 22.02 4.07
CA ASP A 346 -5.40 22.23 3.14
C ASP A 346 -5.03 21.85 1.70
N GLN A 347 -3.85 22.28 1.23
CA GLN A 347 -3.34 21.93 -0.09
C GLN A 347 -3.10 20.42 -0.29
N LEU A 348 -2.81 19.71 0.80
CA LEU A 348 -2.60 18.27 0.81
C LEU A 348 -3.89 17.47 1.04
N GLY A 349 -5.03 18.13 1.32
CA GLY A 349 -6.29 17.47 1.68
C GLY A 349 -6.30 16.89 3.10
N LEU A 350 -5.37 17.32 3.96
CA LEU A 350 -5.18 16.78 5.32
C LEU A 350 -5.74 17.70 6.42
N ARG A 351 -6.45 18.77 6.04
CA ARG A 351 -6.91 19.76 7.03
C ARG A 351 -7.91 19.19 8.03
N GLN A 352 -8.78 18.29 7.58
CA GLN A 352 -9.81 17.66 8.39
C GLN A 352 -9.39 16.30 8.96
N ALA A 353 -8.19 15.81 8.59
CA ALA A 353 -7.72 14.50 9.02
C ALA A 353 -7.59 14.44 10.55
N LYS A 354 -8.44 13.67 11.20
CA LYS A 354 -8.39 13.38 12.63
C LYS A 354 -7.22 12.48 12.94
N TRP A 355 -6.96 11.52 12.04
CA TRP A 355 -5.81 10.65 12.07
C TRP A 355 -5.38 10.29 10.65
N ALA A 356 -4.12 9.98 10.54
CA ALA A 356 -3.48 9.54 9.30
C ALA A 356 -2.58 8.34 9.61
N LEU A 357 -2.61 7.34 8.76
CA LEU A 357 -1.82 6.12 8.93
C LEU A 357 -0.80 5.95 7.82
N THR A 358 0.33 5.37 8.18
CA THR A 358 1.31 4.82 7.24
C THR A 358 1.63 3.38 7.62
N GLY A 359 1.70 2.51 6.61
CA GLY A 359 1.98 1.09 6.80
C GLY A 359 2.45 0.41 5.52
N GLY A 360 2.74 -0.89 5.64
CA GLY A 360 3.26 -1.69 4.53
C GLY A 360 4.78 -1.62 4.35
N ALA A 361 5.41 -0.53 4.79
CA ALA A 361 6.86 -0.35 4.92
C ALA A 361 7.13 0.73 5.98
N PRO A 362 8.35 0.81 6.56
CA PRO A 362 8.72 1.90 7.47
C PRO A 362 8.72 3.25 6.77
N LEU A 363 8.15 4.27 7.43
CA LEU A 363 8.24 5.66 6.97
C LEU A 363 9.47 6.33 7.59
N GLY A 364 10.17 7.12 6.80
CA GLY A 364 11.32 7.87 7.23
C GLY A 364 11.06 8.84 8.39
N PRO A 365 11.98 8.90 9.40
CA PRO A 365 11.79 9.73 10.58
C PRO A 365 11.59 11.21 10.24
N ASP A 366 12.23 11.73 9.21
CA ASP A 366 12.12 13.15 8.83
C ASP A 366 10.76 13.44 8.18
N THR A 367 10.30 12.56 7.28
CA THR A 367 8.95 12.64 6.72
C THR A 367 7.89 12.52 7.81
N PHE A 368 8.04 11.56 8.72
CA PHE A 368 7.14 11.38 9.85
C PHE A 368 7.08 12.64 10.73
N ARG A 369 8.25 13.18 11.14
CA ARG A 369 8.34 14.39 11.96
C ARG A 369 7.78 15.61 11.24
N PHE A 370 8.02 15.76 9.94
CA PHE A 370 7.47 16.86 9.16
C PHE A 370 5.93 16.90 9.28
N PHE A 371 5.25 15.79 8.95
CA PHE A 371 3.79 15.78 9.01
C PHE A 371 3.25 16.00 10.41
N ARG A 372 3.85 15.38 11.41
CA ARG A 372 3.46 15.64 12.80
C ARG A 372 3.71 17.08 13.23
N SER A 373 4.83 17.66 12.84
CA SER A 373 5.17 19.05 13.18
C SER A 373 4.17 20.06 12.62
N ILE A 374 3.63 19.81 11.43
CA ILE A 374 2.57 20.65 10.83
C ILE A 374 1.15 20.28 11.34
N GLY A 375 1.03 19.42 12.34
CA GLY A 375 -0.23 19.09 13.01
C GLY A 375 -1.06 17.96 12.38
N VAL A 376 -0.47 17.13 11.51
CA VAL A 376 -1.10 15.89 11.06
C VAL A 376 -0.90 14.81 12.12
N ASN A 377 -1.97 14.19 12.62
CA ASN A 377 -1.88 13.07 13.55
C ASN A 377 -1.46 11.78 12.82
N LEU A 378 -0.22 11.79 12.30
CA LEU A 378 0.36 10.67 11.58
C LEU A 378 0.84 9.59 12.55
N LYS A 379 0.46 8.34 12.28
CA LYS A 379 0.81 7.15 13.06
C LYS A 379 1.34 6.06 12.15
N GLN A 380 2.20 5.22 12.66
CA GLN A 380 2.61 4.00 11.99
C GLN A 380 1.74 2.82 12.42
N VAL A 381 1.43 1.94 11.47
CA VAL A 381 0.73 0.68 11.65
C VAL A 381 1.58 -0.44 11.06
N TYR A 382 1.62 -1.58 11.74
CA TYR A 382 2.27 -2.79 11.23
C TYR A 382 1.24 -3.90 11.07
N GLY A 383 1.36 -4.60 9.97
CA GLY A 383 0.58 -5.78 9.62
C GLY A 383 0.99 -6.30 8.24
N SER A 384 0.56 -7.50 7.95
CA SER A 384 0.71 -8.16 6.64
C SER A 384 -0.64 -8.66 6.16
N THR A 385 -0.73 -9.19 4.96
CA THR A 385 -1.95 -9.84 4.47
C THR A 385 -2.34 -11.01 5.36
N GLU A 386 -1.36 -11.77 5.82
CA GLU A 386 -1.52 -12.93 6.71
C GLU A 386 -1.97 -12.56 8.13
N THR A 387 -1.90 -11.28 8.48
CA THR A 387 -2.47 -10.73 9.72
C THR A 387 -3.65 -9.80 9.45
N SER A 388 -4.35 -10.00 8.34
CA SER A 388 -5.52 -9.20 7.94
C SER A 388 -5.26 -7.68 7.97
N GLY A 389 -4.00 -7.25 7.79
CA GLY A 389 -3.58 -5.86 7.71
C GLY A 389 -3.26 -5.17 9.04
N LEU A 390 -3.41 -5.81 10.21
CA LEU A 390 -3.19 -5.16 11.50
C LEU A 390 -2.57 -6.11 12.53
N VAL A 391 -1.50 -5.67 13.17
CA VAL A 391 -0.87 -6.30 14.34
C VAL A 391 -0.66 -5.27 15.45
N SER A 392 -0.08 -4.11 15.08
CA SER A 392 0.21 -3.04 16.04
C SER A 392 -0.11 -1.67 15.46
N LEU A 393 -0.43 -0.73 16.34
CA LEU A 393 -0.79 0.65 16.01
C LEU A 393 -0.18 1.59 17.06
N GLN A 394 0.29 2.76 16.63
CA GLN A 394 0.77 3.78 17.55
C GLN A 394 -0.38 4.49 18.26
N PRO A 395 -0.37 4.60 19.60
CA PRO A 395 -1.27 5.46 20.34
C PRO A 395 -1.06 6.95 19.99
N ASP A 396 -2.09 7.78 20.11
CA ASP A 396 -2.04 9.22 19.79
C ASP A 396 -0.91 9.97 20.49
N THR A 397 -0.69 9.63 21.78
CA THR A 397 0.29 10.31 22.65
C THR A 397 1.70 9.75 22.57
N GLU A 398 1.89 8.61 21.90
CA GLU A 398 3.17 7.88 21.88
C GLU A 398 3.72 7.65 20.47
N ALA A 399 3.18 8.38 19.47
CA ALA A 399 3.63 8.25 18.10
C ALA A 399 5.10 8.68 17.95
N ASN A 400 5.93 7.82 17.40
CA ASN A 400 7.35 8.08 17.15
C ASN A 400 7.81 7.45 15.82
N PRO A 401 8.86 7.99 15.21
CA PRO A 401 9.28 7.57 13.87
C PRO A 401 9.94 6.18 13.79
N THR A 402 10.29 5.58 14.93
CA THR A 402 11.10 4.35 14.95
C THR A 402 10.34 3.10 15.35
N SER A 403 9.06 3.22 15.73
CA SER A 403 8.25 2.07 16.14
C SER A 403 6.98 1.94 15.31
N ALA A 404 6.43 0.75 15.28
CA ALA A 404 5.13 0.44 14.70
C ALA A 404 3.98 0.46 15.74
N GLY A 405 4.26 0.95 16.96
CA GLY A 405 3.27 1.04 18.04
C GLY A 405 3.14 -0.22 18.88
N ARG A 406 2.09 -0.28 19.67
CA ARG A 406 1.81 -1.42 20.56
C ARG A 406 0.96 -2.46 19.84
N PRO A 407 1.11 -3.76 20.15
CA PRO A 407 0.14 -4.77 19.75
C PRO A 407 -1.27 -4.33 20.13
N VAL A 408 -2.21 -4.43 19.19
CA VAL A 408 -3.60 -4.03 19.46
C VAL A 408 -4.34 -5.10 20.27
N PRO A 409 -5.44 -4.77 20.98
CA PRO A 409 -6.22 -5.73 21.76
C PRO A 409 -6.62 -6.97 20.95
N GLY A 410 -6.51 -8.16 21.57
CA GLY A 410 -6.81 -9.45 20.93
C GLY A 410 -5.71 -10.02 20.04
N ILE A 411 -4.53 -9.35 19.99
CA ILE A 411 -3.35 -9.80 19.26
C ILE A 411 -2.17 -9.91 20.22
N GLU A 412 -1.58 -11.08 20.26
CA GLU A 412 -0.37 -11.37 21.01
C GLU A 412 0.85 -11.31 20.09
N VAL A 413 1.94 -10.70 20.58
CA VAL A 413 3.23 -10.63 19.87
C VAL A 413 4.32 -11.15 20.78
N LYS A 414 5.17 -12.03 20.28
CA LYS A 414 6.43 -12.43 20.92
C LYS A 414 7.59 -12.36 19.93
N ILE A 415 8.80 -12.23 20.46
CA ILE A 415 10.03 -12.25 19.68
C ILE A 415 10.70 -13.61 19.91
N ALA A 416 10.95 -14.36 18.83
CA ALA A 416 11.66 -15.63 18.88
C ALA A 416 13.16 -15.42 19.11
N ASP A 417 13.89 -16.50 19.47
CA ASP A 417 15.33 -16.46 19.84
C ASP A 417 16.23 -15.80 18.78
N ARG A 418 15.83 -15.85 17.51
CA ARG A 418 16.57 -15.23 16.39
C ARG A 418 16.06 -13.84 16.02
N GLY A 419 15.21 -13.24 16.86
CA GLY A 419 14.64 -11.90 16.63
C GLY A 419 13.45 -11.88 15.70
N GLU A 420 12.89 -13.02 15.26
CA GLU A 420 11.70 -13.07 14.44
C GLU A 420 10.46 -12.68 15.26
N VAL A 421 9.60 -11.87 14.64
CA VAL A 421 8.31 -11.47 15.22
C VAL A 421 7.29 -12.57 14.96
N LEU A 422 6.68 -13.07 16.02
CA LEU A 422 5.60 -14.05 15.98
C LEU A 422 4.30 -13.40 16.44
N VAL A 423 3.21 -13.74 15.77
CA VAL A 423 1.87 -13.14 16.01
C VAL A 423 0.84 -14.23 16.25
N ARG A 424 -0.03 -14.06 17.25
CA ARG A 424 -1.17 -14.93 17.51
C ARG A 424 -2.41 -14.11 17.83
N GLY A 425 -3.58 -14.54 17.39
CA GLY A 425 -4.85 -13.90 17.73
C GLY A 425 -5.79 -13.73 16.55
N CYS A 426 -6.79 -12.88 16.72
CA CYS A 426 -7.92 -12.72 15.79
C CYS A 426 -7.54 -12.22 14.39
N SER A 427 -6.37 -11.59 14.23
CA SER A 427 -5.89 -11.10 12.93
C SER A 427 -5.27 -12.18 12.05
N VAL A 428 -4.82 -13.30 12.63
CA VAL A 428 -4.11 -14.34 11.88
C VAL A 428 -5.07 -15.02 10.90
N PHE A 429 -4.69 -15.05 9.64
CA PHE A 429 -5.47 -15.60 8.53
C PHE A 429 -5.74 -17.10 8.68
N LYS A 430 -6.70 -17.62 7.92
CA LYS A 430 -7.08 -19.05 7.96
C LYS A 430 -6.00 -19.97 7.37
N GLY A 431 -5.13 -19.44 6.52
CA GLY A 431 -4.09 -20.18 5.81
C GLY A 431 -4.04 -19.81 4.32
N TYR A 432 -3.16 -20.47 3.58
CA TYR A 432 -3.05 -20.27 2.13
C TYR A 432 -3.95 -21.22 1.36
N LEU A 433 -4.72 -20.65 0.42
CA LEU A 433 -5.63 -21.40 -0.46
C LEU A 433 -4.88 -22.54 -1.18
N LYS A 434 -5.38 -23.78 -1.06
CA LYS A 434 -4.81 -24.99 -1.68
C LYS A 434 -3.32 -25.22 -1.38
N ASN A 435 -2.80 -24.71 -0.28
CA ASN A 435 -1.39 -24.84 0.07
C ASN A 435 -1.21 -25.04 1.58
N GLU A 436 -1.60 -26.23 2.04
CA GLU A 436 -1.51 -26.59 3.46
C GLU A 436 -0.05 -26.68 3.95
N ASP A 437 0.88 -27.11 3.09
CA ASP A 437 2.29 -27.18 3.45
C ASP A 437 2.85 -25.80 3.75
N ALA A 438 2.63 -24.84 2.86
CA ALA A 438 3.02 -23.46 3.11
C ALA A 438 2.28 -22.84 4.32
N THR A 439 1.08 -23.28 4.64
CA THR A 439 0.37 -22.85 5.85
C THR A 439 1.06 -23.40 7.11
N ARG A 440 1.39 -24.68 7.12
CA ARG A 440 2.13 -25.33 8.25
C ARG A 440 3.55 -24.79 8.44
N GLU A 441 4.18 -24.30 7.37
CA GLU A 441 5.49 -23.64 7.46
C GLU A 441 5.44 -22.31 8.23
N VAL A 442 4.29 -21.61 8.19
CA VAL A 442 4.17 -20.26 8.77
C VAL A 442 3.25 -20.18 9.98
N ILE A 443 2.40 -21.18 10.23
CA ILE A 443 1.58 -21.27 11.45
C ILE A 443 1.99 -22.54 12.20
N ASP A 444 2.57 -22.36 13.39
CA ASP A 444 2.97 -23.46 14.22
C ASP A 444 1.77 -24.17 14.91
N PRO A 445 1.98 -25.35 15.52
CA PRO A 445 0.90 -26.08 16.22
C PRO A 445 0.30 -25.33 17.40
N GLU A 446 0.97 -24.32 17.95
CA GLU A 446 0.49 -23.47 19.06
C GLU A 446 -0.32 -22.25 18.53
N GLY A 447 -0.45 -22.11 17.21
CA GLY A 447 -1.19 -21.05 16.54
C GLY A 447 -0.39 -19.74 16.37
N TRP A 448 0.93 -19.76 16.53
CA TRP A 448 1.77 -18.61 16.24
C TRP A 448 2.07 -18.54 14.75
N PHE A 449 1.79 -17.38 14.18
CA PHE A 449 2.17 -17.04 12.82
C PHE A 449 3.59 -16.47 12.80
N HIS A 450 4.47 -17.10 12.05
CA HIS A 450 5.82 -16.68 11.74
C HIS A 450 5.81 -15.62 10.65
N THR A 451 6.00 -14.36 11.03
CA THR A 451 5.85 -13.23 10.09
C THR A 451 6.98 -13.16 9.06
N GLY A 452 8.12 -13.76 9.35
CA GLY A 452 9.35 -13.61 8.59
C GLY A 452 9.96 -12.20 8.71
N ASP A 453 9.49 -11.37 9.65
CA ASP A 453 10.04 -10.05 9.96
C ASP A 453 10.87 -10.13 11.24
N ALA A 454 12.04 -9.47 11.28
CA ALA A 454 12.86 -9.31 12.47
C ALA A 454 12.49 -8.02 13.19
N GLY A 455 12.43 -8.09 14.53
CA GLY A 455 12.09 -6.95 15.36
C GLY A 455 12.34 -7.18 16.83
N PHE A 456 11.99 -6.21 17.64
CA PHE A 456 12.02 -6.30 19.10
C PHE A 456 10.91 -5.44 19.72
N ILE A 457 10.62 -5.66 20.99
CA ILE A 457 9.71 -4.84 21.78
C ILE A 457 10.56 -3.88 22.61
N ASP A 458 10.32 -2.56 22.45
CA ASP A 458 11.04 -1.53 23.20
C ASP A 458 10.58 -1.48 24.67
N PRO A 459 11.29 -0.76 25.58
CA PRO A 459 10.90 -0.67 26.99
C PRO A 459 9.51 -0.04 27.25
N ARG A 460 8.93 0.62 26.26
CA ARG A 460 7.56 1.18 26.31
C ARG A 460 6.49 0.18 25.84
N GLY A 461 6.89 -1.01 25.40
CA GLY A 461 6.00 -2.03 24.84
C GLY A 461 5.65 -1.82 23.38
N HIS A 462 6.41 -0.98 22.67
CA HIS A 462 6.22 -0.77 21.23
C HIS A 462 7.00 -1.81 20.41
N LEU A 463 6.35 -2.34 19.39
CA LEU A 463 7.00 -3.18 18.40
C LEU A 463 7.85 -2.33 17.46
N VAL A 464 9.10 -2.70 17.30
CA VAL A 464 10.06 -2.10 16.37
C VAL A 464 10.44 -3.16 15.34
N ILE A 465 10.08 -2.92 14.08
CA ILE A 465 10.47 -3.79 12.95
C ILE A 465 11.79 -3.28 12.38
N ILE A 466 12.74 -4.19 12.21
CA ILE A 466 14.09 -3.88 11.71
C ILE A 466 14.19 -4.16 10.22
N ASP A 467 13.84 -5.40 9.82
CA ASP A 467 13.97 -5.90 8.44
C ASP A 467 13.26 -7.26 8.30
N ARG A 468 13.33 -7.88 7.12
CA ARG A 468 12.99 -9.29 6.95
C ARG A 468 14.00 -10.17 7.70
N ALA A 469 13.54 -11.12 8.48
CA ALA A 469 14.40 -11.98 9.30
C ALA A 469 15.49 -12.72 8.47
N LYS A 470 15.14 -13.13 7.24
CA LYS A 470 16.07 -13.77 6.30
C LYS A 470 17.08 -12.83 5.64
N ASP A 471 16.78 -11.52 5.61
CA ASP A 471 17.64 -10.51 4.99
C ASP A 471 18.57 -9.85 6.02
N VAL A 472 18.30 -10.02 7.30
CA VAL A 472 19.22 -9.64 8.39
C VAL A 472 20.39 -10.64 8.40
N GLY A 473 21.59 -10.11 8.21
CA GLY A 473 22.83 -10.86 8.18
C GLY A 473 23.92 -10.14 8.95
N ALA A 474 25.17 -10.41 8.60
CA ALA A 474 26.33 -9.73 9.15
C ALA A 474 27.36 -9.42 8.07
N LEU A 475 28.13 -8.36 8.27
CA LEU A 475 29.33 -8.08 7.49
C LEU A 475 30.41 -9.16 7.79
N ALA A 476 31.47 -9.16 6.99
CA ALA A 476 32.56 -10.13 7.16
C ALA A 476 33.25 -10.05 8.52
N ASP A 477 33.16 -8.95 9.24
CA ASP A 477 33.71 -8.74 10.60
C ASP A 477 32.71 -9.14 11.71
N GLY A 478 31.53 -9.66 11.36
CA GLY A 478 30.47 -10.02 12.29
C GLY A 478 29.53 -8.87 12.70
N THR A 479 29.72 -7.65 12.17
CA THR A 479 28.82 -6.52 12.44
C THR A 479 27.42 -6.81 11.88
N PRO A 480 26.34 -6.67 12.65
CA PRO A 480 24.98 -6.86 12.16
C PRO A 480 24.67 -5.97 10.96
N PHE A 481 24.08 -6.55 9.92
CA PHE A 481 23.72 -5.89 8.68
C PHE A 481 22.22 -6.07 8.40
N ALA A 482 21.46 -4.97 8.43
CA ALA A 482 20.06 -4.91 8.11
C ALA A 482 19.87 -3.98 6.89
N PRO A 483 19.80 -4.53 5.68
CA PRO A 483 19.82 -3.73 4.44
C PRO A 483 18.66 -2.75 4.35
N GLN A 484 17.44 -3.13 4.70
CA GLN A 484 16.28 -2.27 4.61
C GLN A 484 16.38 -1.04 5.54
N PHE A 485 17.00 -1.20 6.71
CA PHE A 485 17.26 -0.07 7.61
C PHE A 485 18.15 0.99 6.93
N ILE A 486 19.20 0.56 6.22
CA ILE A 486 20.14 1.43 5.50
C ILE A 486 19.44 2.08 4.29
N GLU A 487 18.71 1.28 3.51
CA GLU A 487 17.97 1.73 2.33
C GLU A 487 16.93 2.80 2.67
N ASN A 488 16.19 2.58 3.76
CA ASN A 488 15.21 3.57 4.23
C ASN A 488 15.87 4.89 4.62
N LYS A 489 17.11 4.88 5.13
CA LYS A 489 17.87 6.11 5.39
C LYS A 489 18.18 6.88 4.11
N LEU A 490 18.51 6.19 3.03
CA LEU A 490 18.79 6.81 1.74
C LEU A 490 17.53 7.37 1.08
N LYS A 491 16.41 6.66 1.20
CA LYS A 491 15.12 7.05 0.60
C LYS A 491 14.50 8.31 1.22
N PHE A 492 15.11 8.88 2.26
CA PHE A 492 14.73 10.20 2.77
C PHE A 492 15.18 11.34 1.88
N SER A 493 16.19 11.11 1.02
CA SER A 493 16.56 12.07 0.00
C SER A 493 15.48 12.15 -1.07
N PRO A 494 14.97 13.34 -1.41
CA PRO A 494 14.00 13.50 -2.50
C PRO A 494 14.57 13.14 -3.87
N PHE A 495 15.89 12.99 -3.98
CA PHE A 495 16.59 12.63 -5.21
C PHE A 495 16.73 11.12 -5.40
N ILE A 496 16.53 10.33 -4.34
CA ILE A 496 16.65 8.86 -4.35
C ILE A 496 15.26 8.24 -4.35
N ARG A 497 14.93 7.57 -5.44
CA ARG A 497 13.65 6.85 -5.56
C ARG A 497 13.67 5.50 -4.88
N GLU A 498 14.76 4.74 -5.11
CA GLU A 498 14.96 3.42 -4.50
C GLU A 498 16.44 3.18 -4.25
N ALA A 499 16.72 2.36 -3.23
CA ALA A 499 18.07 1.93 -2.89
C ALA A 499 18.07 0.43 -2.58
N VAL A 500 19.11 -0.27 -3.00
CA VAL A 500 19.33 -1.68 -2.66
C VAL A 500 20.73 -1.82 -2.08
N ALA A 501 20.81 -2.12 -0.78
CA ALA A 501 22.06 -2.24 -0.06
C ALA A 501 22.57 -3.70 -0.03
N PHE A 502 23.87 -3.85 -0.22
CA PHE A 502 24.60 -5.12 -0.18
C PHE A 502 25.71 -5.06 0.85
N GLY A 503 25.89 -6.12 1.64
CA GLY A 503 26.90 -6.13 2.70
C GLY A 503 27.01 -7.49 3.38
N ASN A 504 26.03 -8.39 3.24
CA ASN A 504 26.07 -9.69 3.90
C ASN A 504 27.32 -10.49 3.52
N GLU A 505 28.11 -10.91 4.52
CA GLU A 505 29.40 -11.60 4.37
C GLU A 505 30.45 -10.81 3.55
N ARG A 506 30.27 -9.50 3.40
CA ARG A 506 31.16 -8.60 2.64
C ARG A 506 31.90 -7.65 3.58
N PRO A 507 33.06 -7.10 3.14
CA PRO A 507 33.91 -6.26 4.01
C PRO A 507 33.33 -4.87 4.30
N PHE A 508 32.35 -4.41 3.53
CA PHE A 508 31.70 -3.11 3.70
C PHE A 508 30.33 -3.11 3.00
N VAL A 509 29.53 -2.06 3.25
CA VAL A 509 28.24 -1.86 2.58
C VAL A 509 28.44 -1.09 1.27
N ALA A 510 27.83 -1.63 0.20
CA ALA A 510 27.67 -0.96 -1.10
C ALA A 510 26.18 -0.84 -1.46
N ALA A 511 25.83 0.09 -2.35
CA ALA A 511 24.44 0.31 -2.73
C ALA A 511 24.24 0.55 -4.24
N MET A 512 23.19 -0.01 -4.80
CA MET A 512 22.61 0.41 -6.08
C MET A 512 21.50 1.41 -5.81
N ILE A 513 21.47 2.51 -6.55
CA ILE A 513 20.56 3.65 -6.35
C ILE A 513 19.77 3.91 -7.63
N ALA A 514 18.46 3.93 -7.54
CA ALA A 514 17.57 4.50 -8.55
C ALA A 514 17.26 5.96 -8.19
N ILE A 515 17.48 6.87 -9.12
CA ILE A 515 17.18 8.31 -8.93
C ILE A 515 15.68 8.58 -9.10
N ASP A 516 15.17 9.60 -8.43
CA ASP A 516 13.83 10.13 -8.75
C ASP A 516 13.93 11.03 -9.99
N LEU A 517 13.48 10.52 -11.13
CA LEU A 517 13.59 11.20 -12.43
C LEU A 517 13.00 12.60 -12.40
N SER A 518 11.85 12.77 -11.76
CA SER A 518 11.16 14.07 -11.71
C SER A 518 11.95 15.10 -10.89
N THR A 519 12.41 14.71 -9.72
CA THR A 519 13.12 15.61 -8.80
C THR A 519 14.52 15.93 -9.29
N VAL A 520 15.25 14.90 -9.76
CA VAL A 520 16.60 15.08 -10.32
C VAL A 520 16.55 15.84 -11.65
N GLY A 521 15.52 15.59 -12.48
CA GLY A 521 15.30 16.33 -13.73
C GLY A 521 15.08 17.82 -13.47
N ASN A 522 14.19 18.18 -12.57
CA ASN A 522 13.97 19.57 -12.17
C ASN A 522 15.25 20.23 -11.58
N TRP A 523 16.02 19.47 -10.82
CA TRP A 523 17.31 19.95 -10.29
C TRP A 523 18.32 20.20 -11.41
N ALA A 524 18.40 19.31 -12.41
CA ALA A 524 19.26 19.41 -13.58
C ALA A 524 18.87 20.61 -14.46
N GLU A 525 17.59 20.79 -14.77
CA GLU A 525 17.08 21.92 -15.55
C GLU A 525 17.41 23.26 -14.92
N ARG A 526 17.27 23.42 -13.60
CA ARG A 526 17.65 24.63 -12.88
C ARG A 526 19.15 24.97 -12.97
N ARG A 527 20.00 23.97 -13.28
CA ARG A 527 21.45 24.13 -13.49
C ARG A 527 21.85 24.19 -14.96
N GLY A 528 20.88 24.15 -15.88
CA GLY A 528 21.13 24.15 -17.31
C GLY A 528 21.75 22.84 -17.83
N LEU A 529 21.62 21.75 -17.09
CA LEU A 529 22.09 20.43 -17.51
C LEU A 529 21.04 19.78 -18.44
N ALA A 530 21.40 19.68 -19.72
CA ALA A 530 20.54 18.98 -20.69
C ALA A 530 20.65 17.46 -20.54
N TYR A 531 19.53 16.76 -20.66
CA TYR A 531 19.47 15.29 -20.67
C TYR A 531 18.35 14.82 -21.62
N THR A 532 18.44 13.59 -22.09
CA THR A 532 17.50 13.02 -23.06
C THR A 532 16.72 11.82 -22.51
N SER A 533 17.21 11.17 -21.48
CA SER A 533 16.63 9.96 -20.91
C SER A 533 17.03 9.78 -19.44
N TYR A 534 16.36 8.85 -18.75
CA TYR A 534 16.74 8.43 -17.41
C TYR A 534 18.21 8.00 -17.33
N ASN A 535 18.65 7.15 -18.30
CA ASN A 535 20.03 6.68 -18.36
C ASN A 535 21.02 7.85 -18.53
N ASP A 536 20.77 8.76 -19.47
CA ASP A 536 21.62 9.91 -19.68
C ASP A 536 21.70 10.78 -18.40
N LEU A 537 20.57 11.04 -17.76
CA LEU A 537 20.52 11.83 -16.53
C LEU A 537 21.27 11.16 -15.39
N SER A 538 21.01 9.87 -15.14
CA SER A 538 21.62 9.13 -14.02
C SER A 538 23.13 8.99 -14.15
N GLN A 539 23.67 8.98 -15.38
CA GLN A 539 25.10 8.81 -15.62
C GLN A 539 25.89 10.13 -15.71
N LYS A 540 25.24 11.29 -15.53
CA LYS A 540 25.94 12.59 -15.46
C LYS A 540 26.79 12.71 -14.19
N ALA A 541 27.99 13.31 -14.32
CA ALA A 541 28.90 13.47 -13.19
C ALA A 541 28.27 14.29 -12.05
N GLU A 542 27.55 15.35 -12.42
CA GLU A 542 26.88 16.25 -11.47
C GLU A 542 25.77 15.52 -10.69
N VAL A 543 25.07 14.57 -11.33
CA VAL A 543 24.04 13.76 -10.66
C VAL A 543 24.67 12.73 -9.74
N ARG A 544 25.78 12.09 -10.16
CA ARG A 544 26.53 11.19 -9.28
C ARG A 544 27.03 11.91 -8.02
N GLU A 545 27.57 13.14 -8.17
CA GLU A 545 27.99 13.94 -7.02
C GLU A 545 26.81 14.34 -6.12
N LEU A 546 25.68 14.77 -6.70
CA LEU A 546 24.45 15.03 -5.94
C LEU A 546 24.06 13.83 -5.07
N ILE A 547 24.05 12.63 -5.66
CA ILE A 547 23.66 11.41 -4.92
C ILE A 547 24.74 11.01 -3.91
N ALA A 548 26.03 11.22 -4.21
CA ALA A 548 27.11 11.02 -3.23
C ALA A 548 26.92 11.92 -1.99
N ASP A 549 26.52 13.19 -2.18
CA ASP A 549 26.19 14.11 -1.08
C ASP A 549 25.03 13.59 -0.23
N GLU A 550 23.99 13.09 -0.86
CA GLU A 550 22.84 12.52 -0.15
C GLU A 550 23.22 11.24 0.62
N ILE A 551 24.07 10.38 0.05
CA ILE A 551 24.60 9.21 0.75
C ILE A 551 25.47 9.63 1.95
N ARG A 552 26.32 10.65 1.82
CA ARG A 552 27.12 11.20 2.94
C ARG A 552 26.21 11.65 4.09
N LYS A 553 25.14 12.39 3.80
CA LYS A 553 24.12 12.78 4.80
C LYS A 553 23.47 11.58 5.47
N GLY A 554 23.08 10.56 4.70
CA GLY A 554 22.54 9.30 5.24
C GLY A 554 23.53 8.60 6.17
N ASN A 555 24.80 8.55 5.77
CA ASN A 555 25.89 7.94 6.54
C ASN A 555 26.16 8.63 7.89
N GLU A 556 25.86 9.93 8.05
CA GLU A 556 26.03 10.63 9.34
C GLU A 556 25.26 9.98 10.48
N THR A 557 24.14 9.32 10.16
CA THR A 557 23.24 8.68 11.13
C THR A 557 23.46 7.18 11.25
N LEU A 558 24.37 6.59 10.47
CA LEU A 558 24.68 5.16 10.49
C LEU A 558 25.92 4.86 11.35
N PRO A 559 25.97 3.68 12.01
CA PRO A 559 27.19 3.19 12.63
C PRO A 559 28.32 3.10 11.62
N GLU A 560 29.56 3.35 12.02
CA GLU A 560 30.72 3.43 11.12
C GLU A 560 30.90 2.19 10.23
N ALA A 561 30.69 1.00 10.78
CA ALA A 561 30.85 -0.25 10.04
C ALA A 561 29.77 -0.45 8.96
N THR A 562 28.57 0.13 9.13
CA THR A 562 27.46 -0.01 8.19
C THR A 562 27.28 1.18 7.27
N LYS A 563 28.19 2.13 7.28
CA LYS A 563 28.23 3.23 6.30
C LYS A 563 28.44 2.71 4.89
N ILE A 564 27.69 3.26 3.95
CA ILE A 564 27.85 2.96 2.53
C ILE A 564 29.17 3.56 2.05
N ARG A 565 30.05 2.71 1.49
CA ARG A 565 31.36 3.14 0.98
C ARG A 565 31.40 3.29 -0.52
N ARG A 566 30.62 2.46 -1.24
CA ARG A 566 30.58 2.48 -2.71
C ARG A 566 29.12 2.43 -3.19
N PHE A 567 28.85 3.09 -4.31
CA PHE A 567 27.53 3.07 -4.92
C PHE A 567 27.59 3.11 -6.44
N LEU A 568 26.46 2.75 -7.06
CA LEU A 568 26.24 2.84 -8.50
C LEU A 568 24.82 3.39 -8.74
N LEU A 569 24.68 4.30 -9.70
CA LEU A 569 23.37 4.74 -10.16
C LEU A 569 22.84 3.78 -11.24
N LEU A 570 21.65 3.25 -11.02
CA LEU A 570 20.97 2.42 -12.00
C LEU A 570 20.67 3.22 -13.27
N THR A 571 20.64 2.54 -14.40
CA THR A 571 20.38 3.13 -15.72
C THR A 571 18.90 3.16 -16.09
N LYS A 572 18.06 2.55 -15.25
CA LYS A 572 16.60 2.59 -15.25
C LYS A 572 16.06 2.49 -13.83
N ASP A 573 14.77 2.77 -13.66
CA ASP A 573 14.07 2.50 -12.41
C ASP A 573 13.88 0.98 -12.20
N LEU A 574 13.64 0.58 -10.95
CA LEU A 574 13.25 -0.79 -10.62
C LEU A 574 11.75 -0.95 -10.86
N GLU A 575 11.35 -1.99 -11.58
CA GLU A 575 9.97 -2.20 -12.01
C GLU A 575 9.42 -3.58 -11.62
N ALA A 576 8.09 -3.63 -11.43
CA ALA A 576 7.39 -4.86 -11.11
C ALA A 576 7.32 -5.80 -12.31
N ASP A 577 7.16 -5.27 -13.52
CA ASP A 577 7.07 -6.05 -14.76
C ASP A 577 8.38 -6.78 -15.10
N ASP A 578 9.51 -6.18 -14.67
CA ASP A 578 10.83 -6.82 -14.75
C ASP A 578 11.14 -7.76 -13.57
N ALA A 579 10.14 -8.04 -12.74
CA ALA A 579 10.26 -8.85 -11.53
C ALA A 579 11.25 -8.34 -10.46
N GLU A 580 11.71 -7.10 -10.57
CA GLU A 580 12.64 -6.47 -9.62
C GLU A 580 11.93 -6.00 -8.34
N MET A 581 10.65 -5.64 -8.49
CA MET A 581 9.78 -5.23 -7.39
C MET A 581 8.50 -6.07 -7.34
N THR A 582 7.82 -6.02 -6.21
CA THR A 582 6.43 -6.49 -6.10
C THR A 582 5.47 -5.41 -6.61
N ARG A 583 4.20 -5.75 -6.90
CA ARG A 583 3.15 -4.75 -7.24
C ARG A 583 2.92 -3.73 -6.11
N THR A 584 3.22 -4.09 -4.87
CA THR A 584 3.24 -3.17 -3.71
C THR A 584 4.56 -2.40 -3.55
N ARG A 585 5.40 -2.37 -4.60
CA ARG A 585 6.68 -1.65 -4.67
C ARG A 585 7.68 -2.04 -3.58
N LYS A 586 7.76 -3.33 -3.23
CA LYS A 586 8.84 -3.87 -2.38
C LYS A 586 9.89 -4.53 -3.27
N VAL A 587 11.17 -4.24 -3.02
CA VAL A 587 12.29 -4.82 -3.77
C VAL A 587 12.33 -6.33 -3.58
N ARG A 588 12.38 -7.08 -4.67
CA ARG A 588 12.60 -8.54 -4.67
C ARG A 588 14.10 -8.83 -4.59
N ARG A 589 14.67 -8.65 -3.41
CA ARG A 589 16.12 -8.63 -3.15
C ARG A 589 16.89 -9.80 -3.77
N LYS A 590 16.38 -11.03 -3.60
CA LYS A 590 17.03 -12.23 -4.17
C LYS A 590 17.12 -12.12 -5.70
N PHE A 591 16.03 -11.76 -6.35
CA PHE A 591 16.01 -11.60 -7.80
C PHE A 591 16.93 -10.47 -8.28
N VAL A 592 16.91 -9.34 -7.59
CA VAL A 592 17.81 -8.20 -7.88
C VAL A 592 19.26 -8.61 -7.68
N ALA A 593 19.58 -9.34 -6.62
CA ALA A 593 20.94 -9.83 -6.38
C ALA A 593 21.43 -10.79 -7.48
N GLU A 594 20.56 -11.68 -7.96
CA GLU A 594 20.87 -12.60 -9.08
C GLU A 594 21.03 -11.84 -10.40
N LYS A 595 20.10 -10.93 -10.72
CA LYS A 595 20.11 -10.13 -11.95
C LYS A 595 21.32 -9.22 -12.06
N TYR A 596 21.73 -8.61 -10.95
CA TYR A 596 22.83 -7.64 -10.88
C TYR A 596 24.11 -8.24 -10.22
N ALA A 597 24.31 -9.55 -10.29
CA ALA A 597 25.46 -10.22 -9.67
C ALA A 597 26.81 -9.62 -10.11
N ALA A 598 26.97 -9.29 -11.41
CA ALA A 598 28.18 -8.65 -11.94
C ALA A 598 28.46 -7.27 -11.30
N VAL A 599 27.43 -6.49 -10.99
CA VAL A 599 27.56 -5.21 -10.30
C VAL A 599 28.03 -5.42 -8.86
N ILE A 600 27.40 -6.39 -8.19
CA ILE A 600 27.73 -6.70 -6.80
C ILE A 600 29.19 -7.16 -6.70
N ASP A 601 29.64 -8.03 -7.58
CA ASP A 601 31.05 -8.46 -7.60
C ASP A 601 32.01 -7.31 -7.93
N ALA A 602 31.63 -6.39 -8.83
CA ALA A 602 32.42 -5.22 -9.16
C ALA A 602 32.59 -4.24 -7.98
N PHE A 603 31.59 -4.14 -7.07
CA PHE A 603 31.72 -3.34 -5.85
C PHE A 603 32.91 -3.79 -4.99
N TYR A 604 33.16 -5.09 -4.90
CA TYR A 604 34.14 -5.68 -3.98
C TYR A 604 35.47 -6.05 -4.66
N SER A 605 35.52 -6.12 -5.99
CA SER A 605 36.75 -6.39 -6.75
C SER A 605 37.55 -5.15 -7.12
N GLY A 606 37.10 -3.95 -6.72
CA GLY A 606 37.77 -2.68 -7.04
C GLY A 606 37.47 -2.15 -8.45
N GLY A 607 36.48 -2.72 -9.15
CA GLY A 607 36.01 -2.21 -10.43
C GLY A 607 35.44 -0.78 -10.33
N HIS A 608 35.62 0.04 -11.37
CA HIS A 608 35.08 1.41 -11.44
C HIS A 608 33.99 1.58 -12.49
N GLU A 609 33.79 0.59 -13.34
CA GLU A 609 32.76 0.60 -14.38
C GLU A 609 32.24 -0.83 -14.60
N VAL A 610 30.95 -0.95 -14.90
CA VAL A 610 30.31 -2.24 -15.18
C VAL A 610 29.36 -2.09 -16.37
N GLU A 611 29.32 -3.10 -17.22
CA GLU A 611 28.34 -3.18 -18.31
C GLU A 611 27.05 -3.79 -17.76
N LEU A 612 25.94 -3.09 -18.02
CA LEU A 612 24.59 -3.52 -17.63
C LEU A 612 23.82 -3.90 -18.91
N ALA A 613 23.42 -5.17 -19.00
CA ALA A 613 22.42 -5.60 -19.96
C ALA A 613 21.04 -5.48 -19.33
N THR A 614 20.29 -4.45 -19.67
CA THR A 614 18.96 -4.20 -19.14
C THR A 614 17.92 -4.69 -20.13
N THR A 615 17.10 -5.66 -19.74
CA THR A 615 15.90 -6.06 -20.49
C THR A 615 14.74 -5.21 -19.97
N ILE A 616 14.06 -4.51 -20.86
CA ILE A 616 12.81 -3.78 -20.55
C ILE A 616 11.67 -4.63 -21.10
N THR A 617 10.73 -4.98 -20.24
CA THR A 617 9.49 -5.65 -20.64
C THR A 617 8.39 -4.59 -20.75
N TYR A 618 7.80 -4.44 -21.95
CA TYR A 618 6.67 -3.54 -22.16
C TYR A 618 5.37 -4.19 -21.70
N GLU A 619 4.34 -3.38 -21.45
CA GLU A 619 3.00 -3.85 -21.02
C GLU A 619 2.38 -4.89 -21.97
N ASP A 620 2.73 -4.84 -23.26
CA ASP A 620 2.31 -5.81 -24.27
C ASP A 620 3.15 -7.11 -24.30
N GLY A 621 4.08 -7.27 -23.34
CA GLY A 621 4.95 -8.44 -23.22
C GLY A 621 6.16 -8.46 -24.15
N ARG A 622 6.35 -7.45 -25.01
CA ARG A 622 7.57 -7.33 -25.82
C ARG A 622 8.76 -7.03 -24.93
N GLN A 623 9.93 -7.53 -25.31
CA GLN A 623 11.18 -7.30 -24.59
C GLN A 623 12.19 -6.59 -25.50
N ALA A 624 12.85 -5.57 -24.95
CA ALA A 624 14.00 -4.91 -25.57
C ALA A 624 15.20 -5.02 -24.62
N SER A 625 16.36 -5.43 -25.16
CA SER A 625 17.62 -5.44 -24.41
C SER A 625 18.44 -4.20 -24.76
N ILE A 626 18.79 -3.43 -23.74
CA ILE A 626 19.64 -2.24 -23.87
C ILE A 626 20.93 -2.52 -23.11
N GLN A 627 22.07 -2.39 -23.80
CA GLN A 627 23.37 -2.40 -23.14
C GLN A 627 23.73 -0.98 -22.72
N SER A 628 24.08 -0.81 -21.46
CA SER A 628 24.50 0.47 -20.87
C SER A 628 25.72 0.25 -20.00
N ARG A 629 26.49 1.33 -19.77
CA ARG A 629 27.61 1.32 -18.84
C ARG A 629 27.25 2.18 -17.64
N ALA A 630 27.53 1.66 -16.46
CA ALA A 630 27.33 2.39 -15.21
C ALA A 630 28.63 2.45 -14.43
N ARG A 631 28.84 3.61 -13.78
CA ARG A 631 30.06 3.87 -13.04
C ARG A 631 29.85 3.59 -11.55
N ILE A 632 30.84 2.96 -10.93
CA ILE A 632 30.91 2.73 -9.49
C ILE A 632 31.71 3.86 -8.88
N GLU A 633 31.12 4.56 -7.92
CA GLU A 633 31.74 5.68 -7.22
C GLU A 633 32.06 5.32 -5.76
N ASP A 634 33.17 5.82 -5.28
CA ASP A 634 33.53 5.80 -3.86
C ASP A 634 32.93 7.04 -3.17
N VAL A 635 32.14 6.86 -2.12
CA VAL A 635 31.43 7.97 -1.45
C VAL A 635 32.39 9.05 -0.93
N GLU A 636 33.59 8.67 -0.47
CA GLU A 636 34.59 9.60 0.05
C GLU A 636 35.41 10.30 -1.04
N ARG A 637 35.57 9.69 -2.23
CA ARG A 637 36.40 10.25 -3.33
C ARG A 637 35.66 11.24 -4.24
N ALA A 638 34.35 11.19 -4.26
CA ALA A 638 33.54 12.09 -5.08
C ALA A 638 33.75 13.59 -4.73
N ALA A 639 34.21 13.90 -3.52
CA ALA A 639 34.52 15.27 -3.08
C ALA A 639 35.83 15.87 -3.61
N ALA A 640 36.64 15.11 -4.36
CA ALA A 640 37.99 15.54 -4.77
C ALA A 640 38.08 16.13 -6.20
N HIS A 641 36.94 16.29 -6.89
CA HIS A 641 36.89 16.74 -8.30
C HIS A 641 36.08 18.04 -8.53
N VAL A 642 35.97 18.92 -7.50
CA VAL A 642 35.47 20.30 -7.66
C VAL A 642 36.60 21.32 -7.59
#